data_a7a6ba6fa82867d27fa60894c568206c
#
_entry.id   a7a6ba6fa82867d27fa60894c568206c
#
_cell.length_a   1.000
_cell.length_b   1.000
_cell.length_c   1.000
_cell.angle_alpha   90.00
_cell.angle_beta   90.00
_cell.angle_gamma   90.00
#
_symmetry.space_group_name_H-M   'P 1'
#
loop_
_entity.id
_entity.type
_entity.pdbx_description
1 polymer ?
#
loop_
_entity_poly.entity_id
_entity_poly.type
_entity_poly.pdbx_seq_one_letter_code
_entity_poly.pdbx_strand_id
1 'polypeptide(L)'
;MSANRISRLLPAMLVASLLIVTSCSEVRQAGSSVTVRIANPQPGGASRVRLQVIDDKIIRVTAVPDGRFNDKGSLAVIPQTGCRDYSVVNGEETVIVSTSSISAVVDKAGGRVSFIGPDGKVILAEQACGRSFSPIEVEGTKGYTVTQRFDSPSPDEAIYGLGQHQSEEFNYKGKSEELYQYNTKVSVPCVVSTNGYGILWDSYSYCRFGNPTASLPLSEAFTLYDADGIEGCLTGTYTASDGRSLVRKEENISFNHLKRGDLGHVEGLQTEIPLKGAVVTYEGELESDRDGVFDFILYYSGYVRVWIGSDEVVPERWRTAWNPNSYKFSHDFVKGKRYPVRIQWKPDGDVAYCSLRAFQPVAPEIREEMCWWGEMQQSIDYYFIAGDNADEVIHGCRTLTGKAPVMPKWAMGFWQSREKYNTQEEVLSTVAEYRRRGIPLDNIVIDWLHWKQDSWGSHEFDRERFPDPKGMVDSIHAMNARVMISVWPKFYVTTEHYKEFDSKGWMYQGAVRDSIRDWVGPGYLGSFYDAYDSGARKLFWKQIYDHYYPLGIDAWWMDASEPNVRDCVDMDYRKALCGPTALGSSTEYFNAYALMNAEAIYDGQRGVDPDKRVFLLTRSGFVGQQRYSTATWSGDIATRWEDMRAQITAGLNFSVTGVPYWTMDIGGFCVEDRYVAAQQLFDRTGIENKDLKEWRELNTRWYQFGCFVPLFRAHGQWPFREIFNIAPEGHPAYESMTWYTRLRYRLMPYLYSLAGSVTFDDYTIMRPLAMDFPQDKEVYDIGSQYMFGPAFMVAPVTEYKAETKDVYFPDGALWYDMYDGRAIEGGHWENVALTYSRMPLYVRAGSIVSVGEPVQWSGENPSGPVDLYVYTGADGSFTLYEDNGLDYAYERGEYSRIKLSWDDSYAVLTIGAREGEYPGMPERRLFNVRLVREGVGFGEARIEASVDYCGEEVRVEL
;
A
#
# COMPACT_ATOMS: atom_id res chain seq x y z
N MET A 1 -31.52 -89.59 53.93
CA MET A 1 -31.15 -89.28 55.31
C MET A 1 -30.40 -87.93 55.31
N SER A 2 -31.00 -86.98 55.96
CA SER A 2 -30.50 -85.80 56.66
C SER A 2 -29.44 -84.99 55.94
N ALA A 3 -29.84 -83.82 55.57
CA ALA A 3 -29.82 -82.55 56.34
C ALA A 3 -28.38 -81.99 56.50
N ASN A 4 -28.06 -80.82 55.90
CA ASN A 4 -28.05 -79.61 56.63
C ASN A 4 -27.76 -78.42 55.81
N ARG A 5 -28.50 -77.39 56.05
CA ARG A 5 -28.31 -75.98 55.60
C ARG A 5 -27.02 -75.41 56.14
N ILE A 6 -26.24 -74.70 55.39
CA ILE A 6 -25.47 -73.53 55.84
C ILE A 6 -25.55 -72.47 54.72
N SER A 7 -26.17 -71.39 55.00
CA SER A 7 -26.22 -70.13 54.29
C SER A 7 -24.85 -69.47 54.35
N ARG A 8 -24.23 -69.12 53.18
CA ARG A 8 -23.17 -68.15 53.18
C ARG A 8 -23.54 -67.06 52.17
N LEU A 9 -23.68 -65.91 52.73
CA LEU A 9 -23.70 -64.64 52.00
C LEU A 9 -22.52 -64.50 51.07
N LEU A 10 -22.77 -64.35 49.77
CA LEU A 10 -21.80 -63.78 48.80
C LEU A 10 -21.95 -62.23 48.89
N PRO A 11 -20.86 -61.50 49.03
CA PRO A 11 -20.89 -60.06 48.80
C PRO A 11 -21.09 -59.79 47.31
N ALA A 12 -22.14 -59.03 47.00
CA ALA A 12 -22.32 -58.44 45.67
C ALA A 12 -21.17 -57.50 45.41
N MET A 13 -20.22 -57.88 44.55
CA MET A 13 -19.29 -56.93 43.94
C MET A 13 -20.10 -56.04 43.00
N LEU A 14 -20.40 -54.83 43.49
CA LEU A 14 -20.78 -53.72 42.64
C LEU A 14 -19.60 -53.39 41.77
N VAL A 15 -19.55 -53.88 40.52
CA VAL A 15 -18.70 -53.28 39.49
C VAL A 15 -19.33 -51.95 39.18
N ALA A 16 -18.85 -50.90 39.85
CA ALA A 16 -19.05 -49.53 39.40
C ALA A 16 -18.29 -49.36 38.08
N SER A 17 -19.02 -49.56 36.98
CA SER A 17 -18.57 -49.05 35.67
C SER A 17 -18.42 -47.54 35.83
N LEU A 18 -17.16 -47.09 36.02
CA LEU A 18 -16.79 -45.72 35.83
C LEU A 18 -17.02 -45.45 34.35
N LEU A 19 -18.24 -45.01 34.01
CA LEU A 19 -18.45 -44.19 32.82
C LEU A 19 -17.60 -42.96 33.04
N ILE A 20 -16.41 -42.95 32.50
CA ILE A 20 -15.67 -41.74 32.22
C ILE A 20 -16.51 -41.00 31.18
N VAL A 21 -17.52 -40.25 31.67
CA VAL A 21 -18.07 -39.12 30.91
C VAL A 21 -16.91 -38.17 30.84
N THR A 22 -16.16 -38.24 29.76
CA THR A 22 -15.37 -37.10 29.30
C THR A 22 -16.39 -36.01 29.06
N SER A 23 -16.69 -35.22 30.08
CA SER A 23 -17.42 -33.97 29.92
C SER A 23 -16.50 -33.16 28.97
N CYS A 24 -16.88 -33.04 27.72
CA CYS A 24 -16.34 -32.00 26.86
C CYS A 24 -16.69 -30.69 27.60
N SER A 25 -15.75 -30.15 28.38
CA SER A 25 -15.93 -28.87 29.04
C SER A 25 -16.29 -27.85 27.98
N GLU A 26 -17.37 -27.11 28.14
CA GLU A 26 -17.83 -26.05 27.25
C GLU A 26 -16.73 -25.00 27.03
N VAL A 27 -15.84 -24.84 28.03
CA VAL A 27 -14.70 -23.92 28.02
C VAL A 27 -13.42 -24.68 28.33
N ARG A 28 -12.42 -24.51 27.49
CA ARG A 28 -11.07 -25.10 27.68
C ARG A 28 -10.02 -24.01 27.66
N GLN A 29 -9.23 -23.92 28.71
CA GLN A 29 -8.07 -23.04 28.78
C GLN A 29 -6.78 -23.84 28.59
N ALA A 30 -5.88 -23.33 27.73
CA ALA A 30 -4.57 -23.93 27.44
C ALA A 30 -3.54 -22.85 27.06
N GLY A 31 -2.51 -22.66 27.90
CA GLY A 31 -1.50 -21.64 27.70
C GLY A 31 -2.10 -20.22 27.65
N SER A 32 -1.93 -19.52 26.57
CA SER A 32 -2.53 -18.18 26.32
C SER A 32 -3.91 -18.25 25.65
N SER A 33 -4.49 -19.44 25.49
CA SER A 33 -5.73 -19.64 24.71
C SER A 33 -6.90 -20.11 25.54
N VAL A 34 -8.07 -19.57 25.23
CA VAL A 34 -9.37 -19.96 25.79
C VAL A 34 -10.28 -20.39 24.64
N THR A 35 -10.73 -21.63 24.63
CA THR A 35 -11.63 -22.16 23.60
C THR A 35 -13.03 -22.34 24.21
N VAL A 36 -14.02 -21.76 23.54
CA VAL A 36 -15.45 -21.83 23.91
C VAL A 36 -16.19 -22.66 22.88
N ARG A 37 -16.91 -23.67 23.31
CA ARG A 37 -17.87 -24.42 22.50
C ARG A 37 -19.19 -23.67 22.45
N ILE A 38 -19.71 -23.46 21.25
CA ILE A 38 -20.96 -22.72 21.05
C ILE A 38 -22.14 -23.68 21.23
N ALA A 39 -23.09 -23.29 22.10
CA ALA A 39 -24.21 -24.14 22.48
C ALA A 39 -25.26 -24.27 21.38
N ASN A 40 -25.56 -23.16 20.70
CA ASN A 40 -26.60 -23.10 19.67
C ASN A 40 -26.03 -22.47 18.39
N PRO A 41 -25.09 -23.15 17.68
CA PRO A 41 -24.51 -22.59 16.46
C PRO A 41 -25.61 -22.39 15.42
N GLN A 42 -25.63 -21.20 14.81
CA GLN A 42 -26.49 -20.93 13.66
C GLN A 42 -26.11 -21.86 12.49
N PRO A 43 -27.03 -22.20 11.59
CA PRO A 43 -26.70 -22.89 10.35
C PRO A 43 -25.61 -22.11 9.60
N GLY A 44 -24.49 -22.77 9.27
CA GLY A 44 -23.32 -22.11 8.68
C GLY A 44 -22.51 -21.22 9.63
N GLY A 45 -22.81 -21.22 10.93
CA GLY A 45 -22.05 -20.49 11.94
C GLY A 45 -20.91 -21.30 12.58
N ALA A 46 -20.20 -20.70 13.53
CA ALA A 46 -19.10 -21.35 14.23
C ALA A 46 -19.58 -22.34 15.29
N SER A 47 -18.98 -23.52 15.36
CA SER A 47 -19.17 -24.49 16.45
C SER A 47 -18.24 -24.25 17.63
N ARG A 48 -17.09 -23.58 17.39
CA ARG A 48 -16.10 -23.21 18.41
C ARG A 48 -15.47 -21.86 18.09
N VAL A 49 -15.17 -21.10 19.15
CA VAL A 49 -14.42 -19.86 19.12
C VAL A 49 -13.22 -20.03 20.06
N ARG A 50 -12.04 -19.67 19.59
CA ARG A 50 -10.81 -19.61 20.38
C ARG A 50 -10.34 -18.18 20.48
N LEU A 51 -10.13 -17.69 21.69
CA LEU A 51 -9.44 -16.45 22.01
C LEU A 51 -8.00 -16.80 22.39
N GLN A 52 -7.03 -16.14 21.77
CA GLN A 52 -5.63 -16.23 22.16
C GLN A 52 -5.14 -14.85 22.59
N VAL A 53 -4.70 -14.73 23.83
CA VAL A 53 -4.13 -13.51 24.37
C VAL A 53 -2.67 -13.43 23.89
N ILE A 54 -2.37 -12.44 23.05
CA ILE A 54 -1.01 -12.20 22.53
C ILE A 54 -0.24 -11.34 23.52
N ASP A 55 -0.83 -10.21 23.89
CA ASP A 55 -0.38 -9.34 24.98
C ASP A 55 -1.59 -8.68 25.68
N ASP A 56 -1.38 -7.62 26.45
CA ASP A 56 -2.46 -6.97 27.20
C ASP A 56 -3.41 -6.13 26.33
N LYS A 57 -3.02 -5.76 25.09
CA LYS A 57 -3.82 -5.00 24.10
C LYS A 57 -4.20 -5.79 22.86
N ILE A 58 -3.69 -7.04 22.69
CA ILE A 58 -3.90 -7.81 21.46
C ILE A 58 -4.52 -9.17 21.76
N ILE A 59 -5.70 -9.44 21.18
CA ILE A 59 -6.40 -10.73 21.26
C ILE A 59 -6.69 -11.25 19.86
N ARG A 60 -6.20 -12.47 19.56
CA ARG A 60 -6.57 -13.20 18.34
C ARG A 60 -7.87 -13.95 18.56
N VAL A 61 -8.76 -13.86 17.58
CA VAL A 61 -10.03 -14.62 17.53
C VAL A 61 -9.96 -15.59 16.36
N THR A 62 -10.13 -16.88 16.65
CA THR A 62 -10.25 -17.91 15.63
C THR A 62 -11.59 -18.62 15.79
N ALA A 63 -12.43 -18.63 14.75
CA ALA A 63 -13.72 -19.30 14.74
C ALA A 63 -13.77 -20.38 13.65
N VAL A 64 -14.33 -21.56 13.99
CA VAL A 64 -14.40 -22.72 13.09
C VAL A 64 -15.79 -23.37 13.13
N PRO A 65 -16.31 -23.84 11.98
CA PRO A 65 -17.64 -24.44 11.92
C PRO A 65 -17.65 -25.92 12.34
N ASP A 66 -16.59 -26.66 12.11
CA ASP A 66 -16.47 -28.10 12.33
C ASP A 66 -15.74 -28.49 13.64
N GLY A 67 -15.32 -27.49 14.41
CA GLY A 67 -14.62 -27.64 15.68
C GLY A 67 -13.15 -28.01 15.56
N ARG A 68 -12.57 -28.00 14.35
CA ARG A 68 -11.16 -28.29 14.09
C ARG A 68 -10.43 -26.98 13.78
N PHE A 69 -9.47 -26.63 14.62
CA PHE A 69 -8.58 -25.51 14.34
C PHE A 69 -7.44 -25.95 13.43
N ASN A 70 -7.15 -25.14 12.44
CA ASN A 70 -5.93 -25.28 11.65
C ASN A 70 -4.77 -24.70 12.47
N ASP A 71 -3.78 -25.55 12.78
CA ASP A 71 -2.60 -25.14 13.56
C ASP A 71 -1.41 -24.77 12.65
N LYS A 72 -1.62 -24.56 11.33
CA LYS A 72 -0.61 -23.97 10.45
C LYS A 72 -0.30 -22.55 10.94
N GLY A 73 0.98 -22.21 10.91
CA GLY A 73 1.42 -20.83 11.22
C GLY A 73 0.88 -19.82 10.22
N SER A 74 0.74 -18.58 10.64
CA SER A 74 0.45 -17.47 9.72
C SER A 74 1.66 -17.15 8.84
N LEU A 75 1.44 -16.75 7.60
CA LEU A 75 2.48 -16.20 6.72
C LEU A 75 2.80 -14.74 7.10
N ALA A 76 1.78 -14.00 7.56
CA ALA A 76 1.87 -12.59 7.89
C ALA A 76 2.38 -12.34 9.32
N VAL A 77 1.83 -13.08 10.28
CA VAL A 77 2.13 -12.90 11.72
C VAL A 77 3.30 -13.78 12.12
N ILE A 78 4.31 -13.17 12.71
CA ILE A 78 5.48 -13.89 13.26
C ILE A 78 5.08 -14.73 14.48
N PRO A 79 5.82 -15.81 14.82
CA PRO A 79 5.51 -16.64 15.97
C PRO A 79 5.38 -15.82 17.27
N GLN A 80 4.21 -15.94 17.92
CA GLN A 80 3.90 -15.25 19.17
C GLN A 80 4.00 -16.20 20.36
N THR A 81 4.68 -15.78 21.42
CA THR A 81 4.76 -16.58 22.67
C THR A 81 3.44 -16.57 23.43
N GLY A 82 2.60 -15.56 23.21
CA GLY A 82 1.36 -15.31 23.91
C GLY A 82 1.55 -14.88 25.37
N CYS A 83 0.65 -14.07 25.85
CA CYS A 83 0.62 -13.62 27.25
C CYS A 83 -0.13 -14.63 28.12
N ARG A 84 0.31 -14.83 29.37
CA ARG A 84 -0.34 -15.66 30.38
C ARG A 84 -0.93 -14.86 31.54
N ASP A 85 -0.67 -13.55 31.52
CA ASP A 85 -1.21 -12.63 32.54
C ASP A 85 -2.61 -12.15 32.11
N TYR A 86 -3.57 -13.04 32.29
CA TYR A 86 -4.98 -12.78 32.02
C TYR A 86 -5.88 -13.60 32.95
N SER A 87 -7.09 -13.15 33.14
CA SER A 87 -8.12 -13.85 33.93
C SER A 87 -9.23 -14.38 33.03
N VAL A 88 -9.90 -15.45 33.49
CA VAL A 88 -11.06 -16.03 32.81
C VAL A 88 -12.21 -16.15 33.78
N VAL A 89 -13.32 -15.53 33.44
CA VAL A 89 -14.59 -15.72 34.15
C VAL A 89 -15.54 -16.53 33.28
N ASN A 90 -15.83 -17.75 33.71
CA ASN A 90 -16.75 -18.65 33.01
C ASN A 90 -18.14 -18.52 33.68
N GLY A 91 -18.92 -17.54 33.22
CA GLY A 91 -20.29 -17.30 33.65
C GLY A 91 -21.29 -18.27 33.03
N GLU A 92 -22.56 -18.10 33.33
CA GLU A 92 -23.66 -18.95 32.85
C GLU A 92 -23.88 -18.76 31.34
N GLU A 93 -23.93 -17.51 30.87
CA GLU A 93 -24.21 -17.14 29.48
C GLU A 93 -22.96 -16.72 28.68
N THR A 94 -21.93 -16.25 29.37
CA THR A 94 -20.73 -15.67 28.73
C THR A 94 -19.44 -16.23 29.29
N VAL A 95 -18.38 -16.11 28.49
CA VAL A 95 -17.00 -16.30 28.93
C VAL A 95 -16.26 -14.97 28.74
N ILE A 96 -15.67 -14.48 29.82
CA ILE A 96 -14.93 -13.22 29.81
C ILE A 96 -13.44 -13.53 29.97
N VAL A 97 -12.64 -13.05 29.05
CA VAL A 97 -11.16 -13.12 29.08
C VAL A 97 -10.66 -11.71 29.24
N SER A 98 -10.03 -11.39 30.38
CA SER A 98 -9.58 -10.04 30.71
C SER A 98 -8.07 -10.00 30.89
N THR A 99 -7.42 -9.04 30.23
CA THR A 99 -6.05 -8.60 30.46
C THR A 99 -6.04 -7.37 31.38
N SER A 100 -4.91 -6.71 31.55
CA SER A 100 -4.83 -5.42 32.24
C SER A 100 -5.50 -4.26 31.47
N SER A 101 -5.62 -4.37 30.14
CA SER A 101 -6.04 -3.29 29.26
C SER A 101 -7.42 -3.49 28.62
N ILE A 102 -7.81 -4.74 28.31
CA ILE A 102 -9.08 -5.04 27.62
C ILE A 102 -9.72 -6.33 28.12
N SER A 103 -11.02 -6.45 27.86
CA SER A 103 -11.76 -7.69 28.08
C SER A 103 -12.44 -8.15 26.78
N ALA A 104 -12.25 -9.42 26.42
CA ALA A 104 -13.01 -10.07 25.35
C ALA A 104 -14.12 -10.93 25.97
N VAL A 105 -15.37 -10.66 25.58
CA VAL A 105 -16.55 -11.35 26.06
C VAL A 105 -17.13 -12.22 24.96
N VAL A 106 -17.20 -13.54 25.19
CA VAL A 106 -17.78 -14.51 24.25
C VAL A 106 -19.18 -14.89 24.76
N ASP A 107 -20.20 -14.66 23.94
CA ASP A 107 -21.53 -15.24 24.15
C ASP A 107 -21.51 -16.76 23.88
N LYS A 108 -21.92 -17.57 24.86
CA LYS A 108 -21.92 -19.04 24.72
C LYS A 108 -22.99 -19.57 23.76
N ALA A 109 -24.08 -18.83 23.60
CA ALA A 109 -25.16 -19.26 22.73
C ALA A 109 -24.83 -19.16 21.26
N GLY A 110 -24.42 -17.97 20.81
CA GLY A 110 -24.14 -17.66 19.40
C GLY A 110 -22.66 -17.56 19.02
N GLY A 111 -21.80 -17.40 20.04
CA GLY A 111 -20.34 -17.25 19.80
C GLY A 111 -19.90 -15.83 19.43
N ARG A 112 -20.75 -14.84 19.59
CA ARG A 112 -20.42 -13.42 19.38
C ARG A 112 -19.29 -13.00 20.32
N VAL A 113 -18.30 -12.27 19.82
CA VAL A 113 -17.22 -11.69 20.60
C VAL A 113 -17.40 -10.17 20.68
N SER A 114 -17.25 -9.62 21.89
CA SER A 114 -17.24 -8.17 22.11
C SER A 114 -15.98 -7.78 22.88
N PHE A 115 -15.33 -6.69 22.47
CA PHE A 115 -14.14 -6.14 23.10
C PHE A 115 -14.55 -4.91 23.94
N ILE A 116 -14.15 -4.90 25.20
CA ILE A 116 -14.55 -3.91 26.18
C ILE A 116 -13.30 -3.27 26.77
N GLY A 117 -13.27 -1.96 26.83
CA GLY A 117 -12.21 -1.19 27.44
C GLY A 117 -12.24 -1.21 28.99
N PRO A 118 -11.21 -0.67 29.65
CA PRO A 118 -11.12 -0.63 31.11
C PRO A 118 -12.22 0.26 31.75
N ASP A 119 -12.81 1.16 30.98
CA ASP A 119 -13.95 2.00 31.39
C ASP A 119 -15.31 1.29 31.29
N GLY A 120 -15.31 0.04 30.81
CA GLY A 120 -16.50 -0.78 30.63
C GLY A 120 -17.29 -0.50 29.34
N LYS A 121 -16.79 0.38 28.47
CA LYS A 121 -17.40 0.64 27.17
C LYS A 121 -16.97 -0.39 26.12
N VAL A 122 -17.90 -0.71 25.22
CA VAL A 122 -17.61 -1.56 24.07
C VAL A 122 -16.77 -0.75 23.09
N ILE A 123 -15.57 -1.27 22.77
CA ILE A 123 -14.69 -0.72 21.76
C ILE A 123 -15.15 -1.21 20.37
N LEU A 124 -15.36 -2.53 20.23
CA LEU A 124 -15.85 -3.20 19.04
C LEU A 124 -16.63 -4.45 19.43
N ALA A 125 -17.68 -4.76 18.71
CA ALA A 125 -18.41 -6.01 18.87
C ALA A 125 -18.70 -6.68 17.53
N GLU A 126 -18.60 -7.99 17.47
CA GLU A 126 -19.14 -8.74 16.34
C GLU A 126 -20.66 -8.60 16.32
N GLN A 127 -21.25 -8.58 15.14
CA GLN A 127 -22.70 -8.57 15.00
C GLN A 127 -23.32 -9.91 15.42
N ALA A 128 -24.49 -9.87 16.00
CA ALA A 128 -25.25 -11.07 16.29
C ALA A 128 -25.55 -11.83 14.98
N CYS A 129 -25.22 -13.12 14.93
CA CYS A 129 -25.29 -13.92 13.68
C CYS A 129 -24.45 -13.38 12.53
N GLY A 130 -23.43 -12.57 12.80
CA GLY A 130 -22.56 -11.93 11.81
C GLY A 130 -21.52 -12.85 11.17
N ARG A 131 -21.42 -14.13 11.59
CA ARG A 131 -20.52 -15.14 11.02
C ARG A 131 -21.24 -16.07 10.08
N SER A 132 -20.58 -16.36 8.93
CA SER A 132 -21.03 -17.45 8.07
C SER A 132 -19.87 -18.21 7.46
N PHE A 133 -20.08 -19.50 7.23
CA PHE A 133 -19.16 -20.43 6.58
C PHE A 133 -19.92 -21.20 5.49
N SER A 134 -19.49 -21.08 4.26
CA SER A 134 -20.01 -21.87 3.13
C SER A 134 -18.90 -22.77 2.62
N PRO A 135 -19.06 -24.13 2.61
CA PRO A 135 -18.01 -25.03 2.15
C PRO A 135 -17.64 -24.75 0.68
N ILE A 136 -16.34 -24.76 0.40
CA ILE A 136 -15.79 -24.65 -0.96
C ILE A 136 -14.66 -25.67 -1.14
N GLU A 137 -14.47 -26.15 -2.36
CA GLU A 137 -13.34 -27.02 -2.74
C GLU A 137 -12.78 -26.54 -4.07
N VAL A 138 -11.50 -26.16 -4.08
CA VAL A 138 -10.78 -25.69 -5.27
C VAL A 138 -9.43 -26.39 -5.35
N GLU A 139 -9.05 -26.89 -6.53
CA GLU A 139 -7.76 -27.57 -6.75
C GLU A 139 -7.49 -28.70 -5.73
N GLY A 140 -8.54 -29.42 -5.31
CA GLY A 140 -8.46 -30.50 -4.32
C GLY A 140 -8.28 -30.05 -2.87
N THR A 141 -8.19 -28.73 -2.60
CA THR A 141 -8.15 -28.14 -1.26
C THR A 141 -9.57 -27.83 -0.81
N LYS A 142 -9.93 -28.24 0.42
CA LYS A 142 -11.21 -27.92 1.06
C LYS A 142 -11.05 -26.74 2.01
N GLY A 143 -12.05 -25.88 2.04
CA GLY A 143 -12.10 -24.71 2.92
C GLY A 143 -13.50 -24.13 2.99
N TYR A 144 -13.59 -22.89 3.38
CA TYR A 144 -14.85 -22.17 3.49
C TYR A 144 -14.75 -20.78 2.87
N THR A 145 -15.78 -20.36 2.15
CA THR A 145 -16.05 -18.95 1.95
C THR A 145 -16.63 -18.41 3.26
N VAL A 146 -16.08 -17.33 3.76
CA VAL A 146 -16.41 -16.82 5.09
C VAL A 146 -16.90 -15.37 5.05
N THR A 147 -17.75 -15.03 6.03
CA THR A 147 -18.15 -13.63 6.28
C THR A 147 -18.10 -13.38 7.79
N GLN A 148 -17.59 -12.21 8.20
CA GLN A 148 -17.64 -11.70 9.55
C GLN A 148 -18.10 -10.24 9.52
N ARG A 149 -19.16 -9.95 10.28
CA ARG A 149 -19.70 -8.60 10.44
C ARG A 149 -19.46 -8.10 11.86
N PHE A 150 -19.23 -6.80 11.96
CA PHE A 150 -19.06 -6.09 13.22
C PHE A 150 -20.07 -4.93 13.30
N ASP A 151 -20.61 -4.71 14.49
CA ASP A 151 -21.41 -3.53 14.79
C ASP A 151 -20.46 -2.31 14.84
N SER A 152 -20.90 -1.18 14.31
CA SER A 152 -20.19 0.08 14.51
C SER A 152 -20.59 0.71 15.85
N PRO A 153 -19.63 0.91 16.78
CA PRO A 153 -19.96 1.48 18.08
C PRO A 153 -20.21 2.99 18.03
N SER A 154 -19.78 3.67 16.98
CA SER A 154 -19.86 5.13 16.85
C SER A 154 -20.19 5.54 15.40
N PRO A 155 -21.16 6.42 15.18
CA PRO A 155 -21.46 6.96 13.87
C PRO A 155 -20.34 7.90 13.34
N ASP A 156 -19.57 8.49 14.25
CA ASP A 156 -18.50 9.45 13.92
C ASP A 156 -17.13 8.77 13.74
N GLU A 157 -17.10 7.44 13.59
CA GLU A 157 -15.89 6.67 13.38
C GLU A 157 -15.34 6.89 11.98
N ALA A 158 -14.01 7.03 11.87
CA ALA A 158 -13.30 6.89 10.60
C ALA A 158 -12.44 5.61 10.60
N ILE A 159 -12.36 4.95 9.46
CA ILE A 159 -11.60 3.71 9.25
C ILE A 159 -10.61 3.93 8.11
N TYR A 160 -9.33 3.69 8.37
CA TYR A 160 -8.23 3.83 7.41
C TYR A 160 -7.52 2.50 7.21
N GLY A 161 -6.79 2.35 6.10
CA GLY A 161 -5.99 1.16 5.82
C GLY A 161 -6.34 0.45 4.53
N LEU A 162 -6.38 -0.89 4.54
CA LEU A 162 -6.62 -1.77 3.39
C LEU A 162 -5.52 -1.75 2.32
N GLY A 163 -4.46 -0.95 2.47
CA GLY A 163 -3.38 -0.81 1.51
C GLY A 163 -3.55 0.38 0.57
N GLN A 164 -2.97 0.31 -0.64
CA GLN A 164 -3.11 1.36 -1.64
C GLN A 164 -4.09 0.99 -2.74
N HIS A 165 -5.02 1.89 -3.04
CA HIS A 165 -6.02 1.75 -4.10
C HIS A 165 -6.11 3.05 -4.90
N GLN A 166 -6.51 2.97 -6.18
CA GLN A 166 -6.61 4.14 -7.07
C GLN A 166 -8.02 4.75 -7.09
N SER A 167 -8.78 4.56 -6.02
CA SER A 167 -10.18 4.97 -5.92
C SER A 167 -10.38 6.39 -5.38
N GLU A 168 -9.34 7.05 -4.92
CA GLU A 168 -9.38 8.33 -4.19
C GLU A 168 -10.15 8.24 -2.86
N GLU A 169 -10.58 7.04 -2.42
CA GLU A 169 -11.23 6.84 -1.13
C GLU A 169 -10.20 6.92 -0.01
N PHE A 170 -10.52 7.66 1.04
CA PHE A 170 -9.65 7.87 2.19
C PHE A 170 -10.22 7.22 3.45
N ASN A 171 -11.42 7.63 3.88
CA ASN A 171 -12.14 7.02 4.98
C ASN A 171 -13.02 5.90 4.46
N TYR A 172 -12.78 4.67 4.91
CA TYR A 172 -13.51 3.47 4.48
C TYR A 172 -14.78 3.20 5.29
N LYS A 173 -15.17 4.07 6.20
CA LYS A 173 -16.47 3.96 6.90
C LYS A 173 -17.61 4.03 5.88
N GLY A 174 -18.44 3.00 5.82
CA GLY A 174 -19.53 2.91 4.84
C GLY A 174 -19.10 2.70 3.39
N LYS A 175 -17.82 2.41 3.15
CA LYS A 175 -17.24 2.14 1.82
C LYS A 175 -16.89 0.67 1.65
N SER A 176 -16.74 0.28 0.39
CA SER A 176 -16.39 -1.10 0.04
C SER A 176 -15.12 -1.16 -0.77
N GLU A 177 -14.29 -2.19 -0.53
CA GLU A 177 -13.07 -2.43 -1.31
C GLU A 177 -12.88 -3.93 -1.58
N GLU A 178 -12.42 -4.24 -2.79
CA GLU A 178 -12.00 -5.58 -3.19
C GLU A 178 -10.50 -5.74 -2.95
N LEU A 179 -10.10 -6.72 -2.15
CA LEU A 179 -8.72 -6.90 -1.72
C LEU A 179 -8.05 -8.02 -2.52
N TYR A 180 -7.30 -7.62 -3.54
CA TYR A 180 -6.44 -8.49 -4.34
C TYR A 180 -5.26 -7.69 -4.88
N GLN A 181 -4.17 -8.38 -5.22
CA GLN A 181 -2.99 -7.74 -5.77
C GLN A 181 -3.15 -7.51 -7.27
N TYR A 182 -2.81 -6.31 -7.74
CA TYR A 182 -2.88 -5.92 -9.14
C TYR A 182 -1.85 -4.82 -9.42
N ASN A 183 -1.43 -4.66 -10.67
CA ASN A 183 -0.63 -3.50 -11.06
C ASN A 183 -1.40 -2.20 -10.71
N THR A 184 -0.84 -1.30 -9.91
CA THR A 184 -1.46 -0.11 -9.32
C THR A 184 -2.32 -0.34 -8.06
N LYS A 185 -2.42 -1.58 -7.56
CA LYS A 185 -3.22 -1.90 -6.38
C LYS A 185 -2.46 -2.84 -5.44
N VAL A 186 -2.30 -2.46 -4.19
CA VAL A 186 -1.71 -3.31 -3.15
C VAL A 186 -2.69 -3.46 -2.01
N SER A 187 -3.18 -4.66 -1.81
CA SER A 187 -4.18 -4.95 -0.79
C SER A 187 -3.54 -5.51 0.48
N VAL A 188 -3.77 -4.84 1.59
CA VAL A 188 -3.30 -5.22 2.93
C VAL A 188 -4.52 -5.36 3.84
N PRO A 189 -4.87 -6.57 4.29
CA PRO A 189 -6.09 -6.81 5.07
C PRO A 189 -5.94 -6.33 6.53
N CYS A 190 -5.70 -5.04 6.72
CA CYS A 190 -5.53 -4.39 8.01
C CYS A 190 -6.20 -3.02 8.00
N VAL A 191 -6.93 -2.69 9.07
CA VAL A 191 -7.57 -1.39 9.27
C VAL A 191 -7.24 -0.82 10.64
N VAL A 192 -7.24 0.52 10.72
CA VAL A 192 -7.08 1.32 11.93
C VAL A 192 -8.30 2.24 12.06
N SER A 193 -8.92 2.25 13.24
CA SER A 193 -10.09 3.05 13.56
C SER A 193 -9.74 4.21 14.49
N THR A 194 -10.40 5.34 14.30
CA THR A 194 -10.34 6.49 15.24
C THR A 194 -10.96 6.17 16.61
N ASN A 195 -11.65 5.03 16.75
CA ASN A 195 -12.16 4.54 18.03
C ASN A 195 -11.12 3.77 18.87
N GLY A 196 -9.82 3.86 18.51
CA GLY A 196 -8.73 3.27 19.30
C GLY A 196 -8.63 1.74 19.14
N TYR A 197 -8.85 1.23 17.93
CA TYR A 197 -8.62 -0.18 17.63
C TYR A 197 -8.13 -0.38 16.19
N GLY A 198 -7.54 -1.55 15.95
CA GLY A 198 -7.27 -2.09 14.62
C GLY A 198 -7.74 -3.54 14.49
N ILE A 199 -8.01 -3.93 13.25
CA ILE A 199 -8.27 -5.33 12.87
C ILE A 199 -7.24 -5.74 11.83
N LEU A 200 -6.48 -6.80 12.12
CA LEU A 200 -5.70 -7.53 11.14
C LEU A 200 -6.47 -8.81 10.80
N TRP A 201 -6.91 -8.93 9.56
CA TRP A 201 -7.64 -10.08 9.02
C TRP A 201 -6.63 -11.06 8.40
N ASP A 202 -6.37 -12.19 9.07
CA ASP A 202 -5.33 -13.15 8.68
C ASP A 202 -5.84 -14.09 7.58
N SER A 203 -5.93 -13.57 6.37
CA SER A 203 -6.39 -14.28 5.18
C SER A 203 -5.54 -13.92 3.97
N TYR A 204 -5.21 -14.91 3.17
CA TYR A 204 -4.40 -14.75 1.94
C TYR A 204 -5.22 -14.89 0.66
N SER A 205 -6.50 -15.21 0.78
CA SER A 205 -7.43 -15.31 -0.35
C SER A 205 -7.87 -13.95 -0.87
N TYR A 206 -8.54 -13.94 -2.01
CA TYR A 206 -9.31 -12.77 -2.42
C TYR A 206 -10.32 -12.42 -1.33
N CYS A 207 -10.35 -11.16 -0.90
CA CYS A 207 -11.22 -10.67 0.17
C CYS A 207 -12.04 -9.48 -0.28
N ARG A 208 -13.09 -9.17 0.46
CA ARG A 208 -13.86 -7.92 0.36
C ARG A 208 -14.02 -7.31 1.74
N PHE A 209 -13.87 -5.99 1.77
CA PHE A 209 -14.20 -5.17 2.93
C PHE A 209 -15.46 -4.37 2.63
N GLY A 210 -16.34 -4.16 3.60
CA GLY A 210 -17.60 -3.44 3.42
C GLY A 210 -18.70 -4.36 2.85
N ASN A 211 -19.23 -4.07 1.67
CA ASN A 211 -20.28 -4.90 1.06
C ASN A 211 -19.73 -6.26 0.60
N PRO A 212 -20.16 -7.39 1.16
CA PRO A 212 -19.68 -8.71 0.75
C PRO A 212 -20.29 -9.22 -0.56
N THR A 213 -21.33 -8.56 -1.08
CA THR A 213 -22.01 -9.00 -2.30
C THR A 213 -21.16 -8.72 -3.54
N ALA A 214 -21.34 -9.50 -4.57
CA ALA A 214 -20.72 -9.23 -5.85
C ALA A 214 -21.49 -8.12 -6.59
N SER A 215 -20.78 -7.33 -7.40
CA SER A 215 -21.41 -6.41 -8.34
C SER A 215 -22.21 -7.20 -9.40
N LEU A 216 -23.28 -6.62 -9.88
CA LEU A 216 -24.18 -7.19 -10.89
C LEU A 216 -23.98 -6.51 -12.25
N PRO A 217 -24.20 -7.19 -13.37
CA PRO A 217 -24.38 -6.56 -14.66
C PRO A 217 -25.53 -5.54 -14.60
N LEU A 218 -25.50 -4.54 -15.47
CA LEU A 218 -26.55 -3.48 -15.47
C LEU A 218 -27.95 -4.07 -15.67
N SER A 219 -28.11 -5.08 -16.53
CA SER A 219 -29.41 -5.73 -16.80
C SER A 219 -29.97 -6.53 -15.62
N GLU A 220 -29.11 -6.89 -14.65
CA GLU A 220 -29.55 -7.55 -13.42
C GLU A 220 -29.81 -6.56 -12.28
N ALA A 221 -29.18 -5.38 -12.35
CA ALA A 221 -29.32 -4.34 -11.33
C ALA A 221 -30.46 -3.36 -11.63
N PHE A 222 -30.80 -3.15 -12.93
CA PHE A 222 -31.79 -2.18 -13.41
C PHE A 222 -32.65 -2.75 -14.53
N THR A 223 -33.84 -2.20 -14.71
CA THR A 223 -34.54 -2.29 -15.96
C THR A 223 -33.93 -1.27 -16.93
N LEU A 224 -33.43 -1.74 -18.06
CA LEU A 224 -32.78 -0.92 -19.08
C LEU A 224 -33.79 -0.49 -20.16
N TYR A 225 -33.65 0.72 -20.65
CA TYR A 225 -34.37 1.21 -21.83
C TYR A 225 -33.36 1.79 -22.83
N ASP A 226 -33.59 1.55 -24.10
CA ASP A 226 -32.73 2.08 -25.16
C ASP A 226 -33.02 3.57 -25.46
N ALA A 227 -32.29 4.16 -26.38
CA ALA A 227 -32.46 5.56 -26.77
C ALA A 227 -33.87 5.88 -27.34
N ASP A 228 -34.61 4.87 -27.79
CA ASP A 228 -35.99 5.00 -28.28
C ASP A 228 -37.04 4.70 -27.19
N GLY A 229 -36.59 4.38 -25.95
CA GLY A 229 -37.43 4.04 -24.81
C GLY A 229 -37.96 2.61 -24.81
N ILE A 230 -37.37 1.70 -25.58
CA ILE A 230 -37.74 0.28 -25.64
C ILE A 230 -36.98 -0.48 -24.55
N GLU A 231 -37.72 -1.26 -23.76
CA GLU A 231 -37.18 -2.02 -22.63
C GLU A 231 -36.26 -3.17 -23.09
N GLY A 232 -35.20 -3.45 -22.29
CA GLY A 232 -34.36 -4.63 -22.35
C GLY A 232 -32.88 -4.38 -22.63
N CYS A 233 -32.49 -3.19 -23.11
CA CYS A 233 -31.09 -2.89 -23.47
C CYS A 233 -30.78 -1.40 -23.46
N LEU A 234 -29.53 -1.02 -23.62
CA LEU A 234 -29.07 0.31 -23.99
C LEU A 234 -28.78 0.34 -25.51
N THR A 235 -28.72 1.53 -26.09
CA THR A 235 -28.26 1.74 -27.46
C THR A 235 -26.76 2.01 -27.45
N GLY A 236 -25.96 1.13 -28.07
CA GLY A 236 -24.53 1.32 -28.31
C GLY A 236 -24.30 1.84 -29.74
N THR A 237 -23.64 3.00 -29.85
CA THR A 237 -23.26 3.59 -31.15
C THR A 237 -21.74 3.58 -31.25
N TYR A 238 -21.22 2.85 -32.23
CA TYR A 238 -19.78 2.68 -32.47
C TYR A 238 -19.43 3.45 -33.76
N THR A 239 -18.65 4.51 -33.62
CA THR A 239 -18.23 5.35 -34.74
C THR A 239 -16.71 5.25 -34.92
N ALA A 240 -16.26 4.66 -36.02
CA ALA A 240 -14.86 4.56 -36.39
C ALA A 240 -14.25 5.92 -36.74
N SER A 241 -12.92 6.03 -36.70
CA SER A 241 -12.19 7.25 -37.07
C SER A 241 -12.41 7.72 -38.50
N ASP A 242 -12.84 6.82 -39.42
CA ASP A 242 -13.18 7.13 -40.81
C ASP A 242 -14.65 7.53 -41.02
N GLY A 243 -15.43 7.63 -39.92
CA GLY A 243 -16.81 8.03 -39.90
C GLY A 243 -17.84 6.92 -40.16
N ARG A 244 -17.41 5.67 -40.37
CA ARG A 244 -18.36 4.54 -40.40
C ARG A 244 -18.96 4.35 -39.00
N SER A 245 -20.26 4.04 -38.98
CA SER A 245 -20.96 3.88 -37.70
C SER A 245 -21.80 2.60 -37.69
N LEU A 246 -21.88 1.96 -36.54
CA LEU A 246 -22.72 0.80 -36.28
C LEU A 246 -23.50 1.05 -34.97
N VAL A 247 -24.80 0.75 -35.02
CA VAL A 247 -25.70 0.83 -33.86
C VAL A 247 -26.07 -0.56 -33.41
N ARG A 248 -25.94 -0.84 -32.10
CA ARG A 248 -26.27 -2.14 -31.49
C ARG A 248 -27.18 -1.94 -30.28
N LYS A 249 -27.86 -3.02 -29.93
CA LYS A 249 -28.59 -3.16 -28.68
C LYS A 249 -27.68 -3.88 -27.70
N GLU A 250 -27.37 -3.24 -26.56
CA GLU A 250 -26.43 -3.74 -25.54
C GLU A 250 -27.19 -4.04 -24.25
N GLU A 251 -27.36 -5.32 -23.93
CA GLU A 251 -27.96 -5.75 -22.65
C GLU A 251 -27.06 -5.40 -21.48
N ASN A 252 -25.76 -5.38 -21.71
CA ASN A 252 -24.74 -5.03 -20.71
C ASN A 252 -23.55 -4.35 -21.38
N ILE A 253 -22.84 -3.51 -20.62
CA ILE A 253 -21.54 -2.99 -21.01
C ILE A 253 -20.49 -3.88 -20.34
N SER A 254 -19.85 -4.76 -21.12
CA SER A 254 -18.92 -5.76 -20.59
C SER A 254 -17.87 -6.15 -21.64
N PHE A 255 -17.02 -5.21 -22.04
CA PHE A 255 -15.92 -5.42 -22.98
C PHE A 255 -14.62 -5.63 -22.20
N ASN A 256 -14.51 -6.77 -21.52
CA ASN A 256 -13.35 -7.20 -20.78
C ASN A 256 -12.60 -8.29 -21.54
N HIS A 257 -11.29 -8.41 -21.30
CA HIS A 257 -10.49 -9.52 -21.78
C HIS A 257 -10.38 -9.66 -23.30
N LEU A 258 -10.46 -8.54 -24.01
CA LEU A 258 -10.25 -8.54 -25.48
C LEU A 258 -8.83 -9.03 -25.78
N LYS A 259 -8.72 -10.01 -26.67
CA LYS A 259 -7.43 -10.55 -27.07
C LYS A 259 -6.64 -9.54 -27.90
N ARG A 260 -5.33 -9.55 -27.77
CA ARG A 260 -4.45 -8.62 -28.49
C ARG A 260 -4.59 -8.69 -30.02
N GLY A 261 -4.99 -9.82 -30.59
CA GLY A 261 -5.23 -9.99 -32.02
C GLY A 261 -6.59 -9.52 -32.48
N ASP A 262 -7.51 -9.21 -31.55
CA ASP A 262 -8.89 -8.79 -31.84
C ASP A 262 -9.03 -7.28 -31.90
N LEU A 263 -7.91 -6.57 -32.06
CA LEU A 263 -7.84 -5.14 -32.23
C LEU A 263 -8.74 -4.65 -33.34
N GLY A 264 -9.78 -4.00 -32.94
CA GLY A 264 -10.78 -3.54 -33.88
C GLY A 264 -12.01 -4.40 -33.95
N HIS A 265 -12.10 -5.48 -33.14
CA HIS A 265 -13.29 -6.32 -33.10
C HIS A 265 -13.75 -6.52 -31.66
N VAL A 266 -14.95 -6.12 -31.35
CA VAL A 266 -15.69 -6.57 -30.18
C VAL A 266 -16.39 -7.86 -30.57
N GLU A 267 -16.48 -8.86 -29.68
CA GLU A 267 -17.22 -10.09 -29.95
C GLU A 267 -18.64 -9.77 -30.43
N GLY A 268 -19.00 -10.33 -31.58
CA GLY A 268 -20.28 -10.03 -32.24
C GLY A 268 -20.37 -8.69 -32.96
N LEU A 269 -19.39 -7.79 -32.93
CA LEU A 269 -19.26 -6.69 -33.89
C LEU A 269 -18.72 -7.22 -35.19
N GLN A 270 -19.35 -6.74 -36.30
CA GLN A 270 -18.80 -7.03 -37.61
C GLN A 270 -17.41 -6.40 -37.75
N THR A 271 -16.55 -7.04 -38.52
CA THR A 271 -15.11 -6.67 -38.72
C THR A 271 -14.92 -5.25 -39.34
N GLU A 272 -15.99 -4.53 -39.57
CA GLU A 272 -16.01 -3.26 -40.27
C GLU A 272 -15.78 -2.03 -39.40
N ILE A 273 -15.89 -2.16 -38.06
CA ILE A 273 -15.68 -1.03 -37.12
C ILE A 273 -14.49 -1.29 -36.23
N PRO A 274 -13.29 -0.79 -36.58
CA PRO A 274 -12.13 -0.88 -35.70
C PRO A 274 -12.34 -0.02 -34.44
N LEU A 275 -12.09 -0.61 -33.27
CA LEU A 275 -12.21 0.11 -31.98
C LEU A 275 -11.07 1.11 -31.76
N LYS A 276 -9.86 0.84 -32.23
CA LYS A 276 -8.76 1.79 -32.09
C LYS A 276 -9.08 3.11 -32.76
N GLY A 277 -9.17 4.18 -31.97
CA GLY A 277 -9.53 5.52 -32.45
C GLY A 277 -11.03 5.71 -32.71
N ALA A 278 -11.87 4.74 -32.35
CA ALA A 278 -13.33 4.89 -32.41
C ALA A 278 -13.84 5.77 -31.24
N VAL A 279 -15.05 6.30 -31.43
CA VAL A 279 -15.87 6.87 -30.35
C VAL A 279 -17.07 5.94 -30.17
N VAL A 280 -17.20 5.41 -28.97
CA VAL A 280 -18.32 4.56 -28.58
C VAL A 280 -19.19 5.33 -27.59
N THR A 281 -20.50 5.36 -27.84
CA THR A 281 -21.45 5.98 -26.93
C THR A 281 -22.53 4.95 -26.58
N TYR A 282 -22.77 4.76 -25.28
CA TYR A 282 -23.94 3.99 -24.82
C TYR A 282 -24.96 4.98 -24.26
N GLU A 283 -26.20 4.88 -24.73
CA GLU A 283 -27.27 5.80 -24.36
C GLU A 283 -28.56 5.04 -24.10
N GLY A 284 -29.35 5.57 -23.16
CA GLY A 284 -30.66 5.03 -22.80
C GLY A 284 -31.08 5.48 -21.41
N GLU A 285 -31.89 4.68 -20.73
CA GLU A 285 -32.34 4.98 -19.36
C GLU A 285 -32.17 3.78 -18.43
N LEU A 286 -31.92 4.05 -17.17
CA LEU A 286 -31.90 3.09 -16.06
C LEU A 286 -33.11 3.32 -15.17
N GLU A 287 -33.84 2.25 -14.81
CA GLU A 287 -34.95 2.28 -13.85
C GLU A 287 -34.68 1.26 -12.74
N SER A 288 -34.69 1.72 -11.49
CA SER A 288 -34.50 0.84 -10.33
C SER A 288 -35.84 0.32 -9.79
N ASP A 289 -35.86 -0.93 -9.31
CA ASP A 289 -37.00 -1.54 -8.61
C ASP A 289 -37.09 -1.12 -7.13
N ARG A 290 -36.12 -0.33 -6.64
CA ARG A 290 -36.02 0.13 -5.25
C ARG A 290 -35.37 1.51 -5.14
N ASP A 291 -35.62 2.18 -4.00
CA ASP A 291 -34.94 3.42 -3.62
C ASP A 291 -33.54 3.11 -3.07
N GLY A 292 -32.61 4.05 -3.17
CA GLY A 292 -31.33 4.05 -2.50
C GLY A 292 -30.12 4.32 -3.36
N VAL A 293 -28.97 4.40 -2.70
CA VAL A 293 -27.69 4.68 -3.31
C VAL A 293 -27.09 3.39 -3.89
N PHE A 294 -26.95 3.36 -5.21
CA PHE A 294 -26.23 2.32 -5.93
C PHE A 294 -24.76 2.71 -6.05
N ASP A 295 -23.87 1.80 -5.70
CA ASP A 295 -22.44 1.92 -5.97
C ASP A 295 -22.14 1.25 -7.31
N PHE A 296 -21.31 1.89 -8.12
CA PHE A 296 -20.90 1.40 -9.43
C PHE A 296 -19.41 1.13 -9.48
N ILE A 297 -19.00 0.12 -10.25
CA ILE A 297 -17.62 -0.12 -10.66
C ILE A 297 -17.54 0.02 -12.18
N LEU A 298 -16.75 0.99 -12.63
CA LEU A 298 -16.35 1.16 -14.01
C LEU A 298 -14.94 0.59 -14.20
N TYR A 299 -14.77 -0.44 -15.02
CA TYR A 299 -13.48 -0.99 -15.43
C TYR A 299 -13.20 -0.56 -16.87
N TYR A 300 -12.08 0.10 -17.11
CA TYR A 300 -11.86 0.78 -18.40
C TYR A 300 -10.38 0.91 -18.76
N SER A 301 -10.14 1.02 -20.08
CA SER A 301 -8.94 1.57 -20.72
C SER A 301 -9.34 2.56 -21.81
N GLY A 302 -8.42 3.40 -22.26
CA GLY A 302 -8.74 4.55 -23.11
C GLY A 302 -9.41 5.67 -22.30
N TYR A 303 -10.08 6.59 -22.99
CA TYR A 303 -10.79 7.71 -22.35
C TYR A 303 -12.24 7.35 -22.08
N VAL A 304 -12.75 7.69 -20.91
CA VAL A 304 -14.13 7.41 -20.52
C VAL A 304 -14.75 8.58 -19.76
N ARG A 305 -16.04 8.80 -19.97
CA ARG A 305 -16.90 9.74 -19.23
C ARG A 305 -18.26 9.09 -19.00
N VAL A 306 -18.89 9.35 -17.85
CA VAL A 306 -20.21 8.80 -17.51
C VAL A 306 -21.13 9.90 -16.99
N TRP A 307 -22.36 9.94 -17.49
CA TRP A 307 -23.43 10.79 -16.98
C TRP A 307 -24.63 9.94 -16.57
N ILE A 308 -25.26 10.29 -15.45
CA ILE A 308 -26.55 9.74 -15.01
C ILE A 308 -27.47 10.92 -14.68
N GLY A 309 -28.64 10.98 -15.31
CA GLY A 309 -29.49 12.16 -15.24
C GLY A 309 -28.81 13.37 -15.87
N SER A 310 -28.68 14.46 -15.11
CA SER A 310 -27.96 15.68 -15.51
C SER A 310 -26.49 15.67 -15.04
N ASP A 311 -26.10 14.72 -14.22
CA ASP A 311 -24.84 14.76 -13.46
C ASP A 311 -23.75 14.01 -14.23
N GLU A 312 -22.60 14.63 -14.41
CA GLU A 312 -21.37 13.96 -14.84
C GLU A 312 -20.76 13.25 -13.65
N VAL A 313 -21.14 11.95 -13.48
CA VAL A 313 -20.70 11.15 -12.33
C VAL A 313 -19.27 10.63 -12.47
N VAL A 314 -18.75 10.56 -13.70
CA VAL A 314 -17.36 10.27 -13.99
C VAL A 314 -16.85 11.30 -14.99
N PRO A 315 -16.07 12.30 -14.56
CA PRO A 315 -15.32 13.20 -15.44
C PRO A 315 -14.35 12.44 -16.33
N GLU A 316 -13.87 13.07 -17.42
CA GLU A 316 -12.94 12.39 -18.32
C GLU A 316 -11.73 11.82 -17.57
N ARG A 317 -11.58 10.51 -17.68
CA ARG A 317 -10.45 9.74 -17.15
C ARG A 317 -9.77 8.99 -18.29
N TRP A 318 -8.50 8.69 -18.11
CA TRP A 318 -7.72 7.92 -19.07
C TRP A 318 -6.89 6.83 -18.40
N ARG A 319 -6.82 5.69 -19.05
CA ARG A 319 -5.89 4.60 -18.76
C ARG A 319 -5.29 4.05 -20.04
N THR A 320 -4.03 3.69 -20.00
CA THR A 320 -3.41 3.02 -21.13
C THR A 320 -4.13 1.72 -21.48
N ALA A 321 -4.15 1.35 -22.74
CA ALA A 321 -4.89 0.19 -23.24
C ALA A 321 -4.53 -1.13 -22.54
N TRP A 322 -3.26 -1.33 -22.21
CA TRP A 322 -2.75 -2.59 -21.62
C TRP A 322 -2.82 -2.66 -20.09
N ASN A 323 -3.12 -1.56 -19.40
CA ASN A 323 -3.26 -1.49 -17.94
C ASN A 323 -4.59 -0.83 -17.53
N PRO A 324 -5.72 -1.49 -17.82
CA PRO A 324 -7.02 -1.00 -17.40
C PRO A 324 -7.14 -0.95 -15.89
N ASN A 325 -8.03 -0.11 -15.37
CA ASN A 325 -8.27 -0.01 -13.94
C ASN A 325 -9.74 0.21 -13.63
N SER A 326 -10.10 0.00 -12.37
CA SER A 326 -11.44 0.25 -11.87
C SER A 326 -11.54 1.65 -11.25
N TYR A 327 -12.69 2.29 -11.48
CA TYR A 327 -13.10 3.50 -10.79
C TYR A 327 -14.48 3.30 -10.17
N LYS A 328 -14.67 3.75 -8.93
CA LYS A 328 -15.93 3.62 -8.19
C LYS A 328 -16.63 4.97 -8.10
N PHE A 329 -17.93 4.96 -8.23
CA PHE A 329 -18.80 6.11 -8.02
C PHE A 329 -20.15 5.65 -7.53
N SER A 330 -20.96 6.57 -6.98
CA SER A 330 -22.29 6.27 -6.46
C SER A 330 -23.34 7.24 -7.05
N HIS A 331 -24.57 6.77 -7.15
CA HIS A 331 -25.70 7.62 -7.54
C HIS A 331 -26.97 7.16 -6.82
N ASP A 332 -27.82 8.13 -6.43
CA ASP A 332 -29.08 7.84 -5.74
C ASP A 332 -30.21 7.64 -6.74
N PHE A 333 -30.96 6.55 -6.60
CA PHE A 333 -32.10 6.20 -7.43
C PHE A 333 -33.40 6.17 -6.64
N VAL A 334 -34.47 6.68 -7.27
CA VAL A 334 -35.85 6.57 -6.78
C VAL A 334 -36.55 5.46 -7.57
N LYS A 335 -37.17 4.54 -6.85
CA LYS A 335 -37.92 3.41 -7.43
C LYS A 335 -38.88 3.85 -8.53
N GLY A 336 -38.81 3.17 -9.68
CA GLY A 336 -39.71 3.39 -10.84
C GLY A 336 -39.47 4.69 -11.59
N LYS A 337 -38.44 5.49 -11.17
CA LYS A 337 -38.02 6.67 -11.91
C LYS A 337 -36.96 6.30 -12.91
N ARG A 338 -37.09 6.75 -14.17
CA ARG A 338 -36.09 6.57 -15.19
C ARG A 338 -35.06 7.68 -15.16
N TYR A 339 -33.80 7.29 -15.23
CA TYR A 339 -32.66 8.19 -15.26
C TYR A 339 -31.94 8.01 -16.60
N PRO A 340 -31.84 9.05 -17.44
CA PRO A 340 -30.98 8.99 -18.61
C PRO A 340 -29.57 8.61 -18.25
N VAL A 341 -28.98 7.68 -18.98
CA VAL A 341 -27.56 7.30 -18.85
C VAL A 341 -26.88 7.54 -20.18
N ARG A 342 -25.65 8.09 -20.07
CA ARG A 342 -24.76 8.23 -21.22
C ARG A 342 -23.34 7.88 -20.78
N ILE A 343 -22.69 7.01 -21.56
CA ILE A 343 -21.28 6.67 -21.40
C ILE A 343 -20.60 6.96 -22.72
N GLN A 344 -19.53 7.77 -22.68
CA GLN A 344 -18.67 7.99 -23.83
C GLN A 344 -17.33 7.32 -23.57
N TRP A 345 -16.93 6.43 -24.47
CA TRP A 345 -15.69 5.68 -24.40
C TRP A 345 -14.90 5.83 -25.70
N LYS A 346 -13.58 6.08 -25.58
CA LYS A 346 -12.66 6.21 -26.72
C LYS A 346 -11.49 5.24 -26.51
N PRO A 347 -11.56 4.02 -27.06
CA PRO A 347 -10.43 3.10 -27.06
C PRO A 347 -9.23 3.70 -27.80
N ASP A 348 -8.02 3.59 -27.26
CA ASP A 348 -6.81 4.24 -27.82
C ASP A 348 -5.63 3.29 -28.05
N GLY A 349 -5.80 1.98 -27.92
CA GLY A 349 -4.72 1.02 -28.01
C GLY A 349 -5.01 -0.31 -28.64
N ASP A 350 -4.05 -1.21 -28.48
CA ASP A 350 -4.07 -2.56 -29.07
C ASP A 350 -5.00 -3.55 -28.39
N VAL A 351 -5.47 -3.22 -27.21
CA VAL A 351 -6.53 -3.90 -26.46
C VAL A 351 -7.50 -2.84 -25.97
N ALA A 352 -8.69 -3.23 -25.57
CA ALA A 352 -9.69 -2.29 -25.10
C ALA A 352 -10.58 -2.94 -24.04
N TYR A 353 -10.86 -2.19 -22.99
CA TYR A 353 -11.67 -2.64 -21.85
C TYR A 353 -12.68 -1.56 -21.49
N CYS A 354 -13.95 -1.93 -21.36
CA CYS A 354 -15.01 -1.07 -20.83
C CYS A 354 -16.10 -1.95 -20.24
N SER A 355 -16.31 -1.85 -18.94
CA SER A 355 -17.36 -2.58 -18.24
C SER A 355 -17.95 -1.69 -17.15
N LEU A 356 -19.27 -1.65 -17.04
CA LEU A 356 -19.99 -0.97 -15.98
C LEU A 356 -20.88 -1.98 -15.26
N ARG A 357 -20.67 -2.09 -13.94
CA ARG A 357 -21.42 -2.96 -13.03
C ARG A 357 -21.94 -2.16 -11.86
N ALA A 358 -22.99 -2.65 -11.19
CA ALA A 358 -23.56 -1.97 -10.03
C ALA A 358 -23.75 -2.92 -8.85
N PHE A 359 -23.70 -2.39 -7.64
CA PHE A 359 -24.11 -3.08 -6.43
C PHE A 359 -25.53 -2.68 -6.08
N GLN A 360 -26.31 -3.65 -5.63
CA GLN A 360 -27.62 -3.37 -5.06
C GLN A 360 -27.46 -2.48 -3.80
N PRO A 361 -28.33 -1.48 -3.62
CA PRO A 361 -28.29 -0.64 -2.43
C PRO A 361 -28.54 -1.47 -1.18
N VAL A 362 -27.79 -1.18 -0.16
CA VAL A 362 -28.00 -1.73 1.20
C VAL A 362 -28.57 -0.64 2.09
N ALA A 363 -29.34 -1.04 3.13
CA ALA A 363 -29.84 -0.07 4.09
C ALA A 363 -28.69 0.74 4.71
N PRO A 364 -28.86 2.04 5.00
CA PRO A 364 -27.79 2.88 5.53
C PRO A 364 -27.13 2.28 6.77
N GLU A 365 -27.91 1.67 7.67
CA GLU A 365 -27.42 1.05 8.88
C GLU A 365 -26.50 -0.13 8.58
N ILE A 366 -26.80 -0.93 7.54
CA ILE A 366 -25.98 -2.06 7.11
C ILE A 366 -24.74 -1.56 6.38
N ARG A 367 -24.85 -0.45 5.65
CA ARG A 367 -23.73 0.15 4.93
C ARG A 367 -22.61 0.61 5.86
N GLU A 368 -22.97 1.11 7.04
CA GLU A 368 -22.02 1.58 8.04
C GLU A 368 -21.36 0.47 8.87
N GLU A 369 -21.86 -0.76 8.78
CA GLU A 369 -21.26 -1.92 9.44
C GLU A 369 -19.91 -2.29 8.82
N MET A 370 -18.93 -2.65 9.64
CA MET A 370 -17.70 -3.23 9.13
C MET A 370 -17.94 -4.70 8.81
N CYS A 371 -17.66 -5.09 7.55
CA CYS A 371 -17.82 -6.47 7.10
C CYS A 371 -16.54 -6.95 6.40
N TRP A 372 -16.10 -8.15 6.76
CA TRP A 372 -15.02 -8.87 6.08
C TRP A 372 -15.59 -10.11 5.41
N TRP A 373 -15.29 -10.29 4.13
CA TRP A 373 -15.60 -11.49 3.38
C TRP A 373 -14.31 -12.05 2.79
N GLY A 374 -14.12 -13.37 2.90
CA GLY A 374 -12.98 -14.07 2.32
C GLY A 374 -13.44 -15.23 1.47
N GLU A 375 -12.85 -15.37 0.29
CA GLU A 375 -13.29 -16.36 -0.71
C GLU A 375 -13.00 -17.80 -0.26
N MET A 376 -11.80 -18.05 0.26
CA MET A 376 -11.40 -19.38 0.71
C MET A 376 -10.46 -19.30 1.91
N GLN A 377 -10.91 -19.86 3.04
CA GLN A 377 -10.15 -19.90 4.28
C GLN A 377 -10.48 -21.18 5.05
N GLN A 378 -9.61 -21.56 5.99
CA GLN A 378 -9.86 -22.70 6.89
C GLN A 378 -10.66 -22.34 8.15
N SER A 379 -10.66 -21.06 8.50
CA SER A 379 -11.31 -20.47 9.68
C SER A 379 -11.58 -18.99 9.44
N ILE A 380 -12.45 -18.37 10.21
CA ILE A 380 -12.39 -16.93 10.44
C ILE A 380 -11.27 -16.69 11.45
N ASP A 381 -10.30 -15.86 11.08
CA ASP A 381 -9.11 -15.58 11.89
C ASP A 381 -8.76 -14.10 11.81
N TYR A 382 -8.78 -13.42 12.94
CA TYR A 382 -8.40 -12.01 13.00
C TYR A 382 -7.77 -11.66 14.34
N TYR A 383 -6.98 -10.59 14.33
CA TYR A 383 -6.40 -9.99 15.52
C TYR A 383 -7.11 -8.67 15.80
N PHE A 384 -7.66 -8.54 17.01
CA PHE A 384 -8.10 -7.27 17.56
C PHE A 384 -6.94 -6.63 18.30
N ILE A 385 -6.65 -5.38 17.98
CA ILE A 385 -5.54 -4.59 18.53
C ILE A 385 -6.15 -3.35 19.15
N ALA A 386 -6.04 -3.16 20.45
CA ALA A 386 -6.46 -1.93 21.11
C ALA A 386 -5.31 -0.92 21.17
N GLY A 387 -5.63 0.36 21.17
CA GLY A 387 -4.66 1.45 21.36
C GLY A 387 -5.35 2.74 21.78
N ASP A 388 -4.67 3.58 22.55
CA ASP A 388 -5.18 4.89 22.95
C ASP A 388 -5.12 5.91 21.79
N ASN A 389 -4.34 5.57 20.75
CA ASN A 389 -4.19 6.33 19.52
C ASN A 389 -3.77 5.40 18.36
N ALA A 390 -3.71 5.93 17.14
CA ALA A 390 -3.37 5.15 15.96
C ALA A 390 -1.91 4.61 15.98
N ASP A 391 -0.97 5.32 16.57
CA ASP A 391 0.43 4.87 16.68
C ASP A 391 0.54 3.60 17.54
N GLU A 392 -0.21 3.49 18.61
CA GLU A 392 -0.25 2.26 19.42
C GLU A 392 -0.89 1.09 18.69
N VAL A 393 -1.92 1.34 17.88
CA VAL A 393 -2.51 0.30 17.02
C VAL A 393 -1.48 -0.19 16.00
N ILE A 394 -0.73 0.72 15.37
CA ILE A 394 0.32 0.39 14.40
C ILE A 394 1.49 -0.36 15.11
N HIS A 395 1.86 0.04 16.33
CA HIS A 395 2.81 -0.69 17.16
C HIS A 395 2.34 -2.14 17.39
N GLY A 396 1.06 -2.33 17.71
CA GLY A 396 0.46 -3.67 17.84
C GLY A 396 0.50 -4.46 16.54
N CYS A 397 0.23 -3.83 15.40
CA CYS A 397 0.38 -4.45 14.08
C CYS A 397 1.81 -4.93 13.84
N ARG A 398 2.82 -4.12 14.17
CA ARG A 398 4.23 -4.48 13.99
C ARG A 398 4.73 -5.49 15.04
N THR A 399 4.17 -5.49 16.23
CA THR A 399 4.37 -6.56 17.23
C THR A 399 3.94 -7.92 16.66
N LEU A 400 2.80 -7.95 15.97
CA LEU A 400 2.30 -9.16 15.31
C LEU A 400 3.13 -9.56 14.09
N THR A 401 3.50 -8.60 13.26
CA THR A 401 3.99 -8.86 11.89
C THR A 401 5.48 -8.65 11.72
N GLY A 402 6.18 -8.21 12.75
CA GLY A 402 7.61 -7.91 12.75
C GLY A 402 7.93 -6.44 12.48
N LYS A 403 9.01 -5.96 13.07
CA LYS A 403 9.50 -4.59 12.93
C LYS A 403 10.10 -4.34 11.53
N ALA A 404 10.03 -3.10 11.06
CA ALA A 404 10.76 -2.65 9.90
C ALA A 404 12.23 -2.40 10.26
N PRO A 405 13.22 -2.94 9.53
CA PRO A 405 14.63 -2.56 9.71
C PRO A 405 14.88 -1.08 9.37
N VAL A 406 15.97 -0.51 9.91
CA VAL A 406 16.41 0.82 9.48
C VAL A 406 16.86 0.76 8.03
N MET A 407 16.24 1.56 7.16
CA MET A 407 16.59 1.63 5.76
C MET A 407 18.02 2.16 5.57
N PRO A 408 18.74 1.74 4.51
CA PRO A 408 20.00 2.39 4.16
C PRO A 408 19.82 3.90 3.99
N LYS A 409 20.73 4.71 4.53
CA LYS A 409 20.59 6.19 4.48
C LYS A 409 20.43 6.72 3.07
N TRP A 410 21.14 6.15 2.10
CA TRP A 410 21.04 6.52 0.69
C TRP A 410 19.65 6.26 0.08
N ALA A 411 18.88 5.31 0.62
CA ALA A 411 17.52 5.04 0.17
C ALA A 411 16.55 6.21 0.47
N MET A 412 16.88 7.04 1.47
CA MET A 412 16.09 8.23 1.83
C MET A 412 16.37 9.43 0.90
N GLY A 413 17.42 9.35 0.08
CA GLY A 413 17.76 10.35 -0.96
C GLY A 413 16.92 10.22 -2.21
N PHE A 414 17.37 10.84 -3.30
CA PHE A 414 16.68 10.81 -4.60
C PHE A 414 17.16 9.65 -5.47
N TRP A 415 16.20 8.97 -6.14
CA TRP A 415 16.48 7.90 -7.09
C TRP A 415 16.01 8.29 -8.48
N GLN A 416 16.89 8.15 -9.46
CA GLN A 416 16.56 8.30 -10.87
C GLN A 416 16.33 6.94 -11.49
N SER A 417 15.17 6.76 -12.07
CA SER A 417 14.76 5.60 -12.84
C SER A 417 14.05 6.03 -14.11
N ARG A 418 13.97 5.15 -15.09
CA ARG A 418 13.11 5.29 -16.28
C ARG A 418 12.84 3.92 -16.92
N GLU A 419 11.78 3.77 -17.65
CA GLU A 419 11.57 2.68 -18.59
C GLU A 419 12.13 3.08 -19.96
N LYS A 420 13.33 2.67 -20.38
CA LYS A 420 14.43 2.04 -19.65
C LYS A 420 15.76 2.56 -20.17
N TYR A 421 16.82 2.37 -19.44
CA TYR A 421 18.16 2.60 -19.96
C TYR A 421 18.53 1.47 -20.90
N ASN A 422 18.79 1.78 -22.17
CA ASN A 422 19.05 0.76 -23.19
C ASN A 422 20.50 0.32 -23.21
N THR A 423 21.43 1.15 -22.72
CA THR A 423 22.87 0.89 -22.77
C THR A 423 23.57 1.29 -21.48
N GLN A 424 24.74 0.70 -21.26
CA GLN A 424 25.64 1.06 -20.18
C GLN A 424 26.02 2.56 -20.22
N GLU A 425 26.20 3.12 -21.42
CA GLU A 425 26.53 4.53 -21.58
C GLU A 425 25.40 5.46 -21.11
N GLU A 426 24.14 5.12 -21.41
CA GLU A 426 22.99 5.89 -20.92
C GLU A 426 22.94 5.91 -19.39
N VAL A 427 23.20 4.80 -18.73
CA VAL A 427 23.24 4.73 -17.25
C VAL A 427 24.33 5.62 -16.69
N LEU A 428 25.57 5.48 -17.20
CA LEU A 428 26.73 6.23 -16.72
C LEU A 428 26.60 7.73 -16.99
N SER A 429 26.15 8.12 -18.19
CA SER A 429 25.99 9.53 -18.57
C SER A 429 24.91 10.22 -17.77
N THR A 430 23.85 9.50 -17.38
CA THR A 430 22.78 10.06 -16.53
C THR A 430 23.32 10.42 -15.14
N VAL A 431 24.05 9.53 -14.48
CA VAL A 431 24.66 9.81 -13.17
C VAL A 431 25.67 10.96 -13.27
N ALA A 432 26.54 10.95 -14.29
CA ALA A 432 27.50 12.00 -14.54
C ALA A 432 26.85 13.36 -14.76
N GLU A 433 25.70 13.41 -15.45
CA GLU A 433 24.98 14.65 -15.73
C GLU A 433 24.35 15.24 -14.47
N TYR A 434 23.78 14.42 -13.55
CA TYR A 434 23.33 14.87 -12.23
C TYR A 434 24.48 15.49 -11.44
N ARG A 435 25.65 14.83 -11.40
CA ARG A 435 26.84 15.35 -10.71
C ARG A 435 27.33 16.66 -11.33
N ARG A 436 27.40 16.72 -12.66
CA ARG A 436 27.84 17.93 -13.39
C ARG A 436 26.94 19.15 -13.12
N ARG A 437 25.63 18.93 -12.95
CA ARG A 437 24.65 19.99 -12.68
C ARG A 437 24.54 20.36 -11.22
N GLY A 438 25.21 19.64 -10.34
CA GLY A 438 25.06 19.85 -8.89
C GLY A 438 23.64 19.53 -8.39
N ILE A 439 22.98 18.57 -9.02
CA ILE A 439 21.68 18.05 -8.57
C ILE A 439 21.96 16.76 -7.78
N PRO A 440 21.53 16.69 -6.51
CA PRO A 440 21.78 15.51 -5.69
C PRO A 440 21.16 14.23 -6.24
N LEU A 441 21.85 13.10 -6.06
CA LEU A 441 21.41 11.78 -6.48
C LEU A 441 22.10 10.71 -5.64
N ASP A 442 21.35 9.74 -5.11
CA ASP A 442 21.90 8.58 -4.41
C ASP A 442 21.83 7.28 -5.20
N ASN A 443 20.80 7.09 -6.02
CA ASN A 443 20.54 5.80 -6.65
C ASN A 443 20.13 5.95 -8.13
N ILE A 444 20.74 5.11 -8.98
CA ILE A 444 20.30 4.88 -10.35
C ILE A 444 19.64 3.50 -10.44
N VAL A 445 18.48 3.41 -11.10
CA VAL A 445 17.71 2.17 -11.17
C VAL A 445 17.73 1.61 -12.58
N ILE A 446 18.17 0.36 -12.74
CA ILE A 446 18.18 -0.38 -13.99
C ILE A 446 16.92 -1.24 -14.07
N ASP A 447 16.04 -0.89 -15.00
CA ASP A 447 14.77 -1.55 -15.24
C ASP A 447 14.92 -2.82 -16.11
N TRP A 448 13.78 -3.46 -16.44
CA TRP A 448 13.71 -4.68 -17.23
C TRP A 448 14.38 -4.58 -18.61
N LEU A 449 14.64 -5.73 -19.24
CA LEU A 449 15.28 -5.88 -20.55
C LEU A 449 16.75 -5.40 -20.58
N HIS A 450 17.47 -5.43 -19.46
CA HIS A 450 18.94 -5.32 -19.48
C HIS A 450 19.60 -6.64 -19.96
N TRP A 451 18.83 -7.73 -20.02
CA TRP A 451 19.14 -9.03 -20.60
C TRP A 451 18.85 -9.08 -22.11
N LYS A 452 19.23 -10.15 -22.81
CA LYS A 452 18.82 -10.40 -24.19
C LYS A 452 17.31 -10.59 -24.28
N GLN A 453 16.71 -10.10 -25.37
CA GLN A 453 15.26 -10.04 -25.55
C GLN A 453 14.54 -11.38 -25.30
N ASP A 454 15.17 -12.51 -25.64
CA ASP A 454 14.64 -13.88 -25.50
C ASP A 454 15.07 -14.58 -24.20
N SER A 455 15.67 -13.86 -23.26
CA SER A 455 16.35 -14.45 -22.09
C SER A 455 15.84 -13.89 -20.76
N TRP A 456 14.53 -13.57 -20.67
CA TRP A 456 13.94 -13.09 -19.42
C TRP A 456 14.12 -14.13 -18.30
N GLY A 457 14.66 -13.71 -17.15
CA GLY A 457 14.98 -14.58 -16.01
C GLY A 457 16.36 -15.25 -16.08
N SER A 458 17.20 -14.94 -17.10
CA SER A 458 18.60 -15.43 -17.13
C SER A 458 19.49 -14.80 -16.07
N HIS A 459 19.09 -13.64 -15.52
CA HIS A 459 19.90 -12.81 -14.61
C HIS A 459 21.26 -12.42 -15.20
N GLU A 460 21.32 -12.21 -16.52
CA GLU A 460 22.54 -11.83 -17.24
C GLU A 460 22.34 -10.53 -18.01
N PHE A 461 23.35 -9.69 -18.04
CA PHE A 461 23.34 -8.51 -18.91
C PHE A 461 23.58 -8.90 -20.37
N ASP A 462 22.87 -8.25 -21.28
CA ASP A 462 23.17 -8.28 -22.71
C ASP A 462 24.50 -7.56 -22.97
N ARG A 463 25.54 -8.32 -23.30
CA ARG A 463 26.91 -7.82 -23.47
C ARG A 463 27.11 -6.91 -24.67
N GLU A 464 26.18 -6.86 -25.60
CA GLU A 464 26.23 -5.88 -26.70
C GLU A 464 25.86 -4.47 -26.21
N ARG A 465 24.89 -4.38 -25.32
CA ARG A 465 24.39 -3.12 -24.76
C ARG A 465 25.06 -2.74 -23.43
N PHE A 466 25.47 -3.72 -22.67
CA PHE A 466 26.18 -3.58 -21.39
C PHE A 466 27.46 -4.42 -21.42
N PRO A 467 28.52 -3.92 -22.13
CA PRO A 467 29.75 -4.71 -22.36
C PRO A 467 30.52 -5.04 -21.08
N ASP A 468 30.50 -4.15 -20.09
CA ASP A 468 31.18 -4.30 -18.80
C ASP A 468 30.30 -3.90 -17.63
N PRO A 469 29.34 -4.75 -17.21
CA PRO A 469 28.47 -4.42 -16.08
C PRO A 469 29.20 -4.20 -14.75
N LYS A 470 30.30 -4.91 -14.51
CA LYS A 470 31.09 -4.71 -13.29
C LYS A 470 31.77 -3.34 -13.28
N GLY A 471 32.44 -2.97 -14.38
CA GLY A 471 33.04 -1.64 -14.54
C GLY A 471 31.99 -0.51 -14.53
N MET A 472 30.79 -0.77 -15.01
CA MET A 472 29.66 0.17 -14.91
C MET A 472 29.30 0.43 -13.46
N VAL A 473 29.07 -0.61 -12.66
CA VAL A 473 28.72 -0.50 -11.23
C VAL A 473 29.86 0.19 -10.46
N ASP A 474 31.11 -0.21 -10.69
CA ASP A 474 32.27 0.41 -10.04
C ASP A 474 32.38 1.91 -10.39
N SER A 475 32.08 2.29 -11.61
CA SER A 475 32.08 3.70 -12.05
C SER A 475 30.97 4.51 -11.38
N ILE A 476 29.79 3.92 -11.20
CA ILE A 476 28.67 4.55 -10.48
C ILE A 476 29.04 4.73 -9.00
N HIS A 477 29.63 3.72 -8.36
CA HIS A 477 30.13 3.80 -6.99
C HIS A 477 31.23 4.88 -6.85
N ALA A 478 32.13 5.00 -7.82
CA ALA A 478 33.14 6.06 -7.83
C ALA A 478 32.53 7.47 -7.95
N MET A 479 31.35 7.59 -8.51
CA MET A 479 30.54 8.82 -8.50
C MET A 479 29.66 8.99 -7.25
N ASN A 480 29.85 8.16 -6.21
CA ASN A 480 29.07 8.14 -4.97
C ASN A 480 27.56 7.96 -5.20
N ALA A 481 27.18 7.11 -6.13
CA ALA A 481 25.80 6.67 -6.34
C ALA A 481 25.68 5.16 -6.18
N ARG A 482 24.48 4.66 -5.97
CA ARG A 482 24.14 3.25 -5.79
C ARG A 482 23.39 2.71 -6.99
N VAL A 483 23.33 1.38 -7.12
CA VAL A 483 22.65 0.72 -8.23
C VAL A 483 21.58 -0.24 -7.70
N MET A 484 20.33 0.02 -8.10
CA MET A 484 19.23 -0.92 -7.97
C MET A 484 18.96 -1.59 -9.32
N ILE A 485 18.63 -2.87 -9.32
CA ILE A 485 18.33 -3.62 -10.54
C ILE A 485 17.00 -4.37 -10.43
N SER A 486 16.28 -4.42 -11.54
CA SER A 486 15.01 -5.16 -11.64
C SER A 486 15.26 -6.67 -11.68
N VAL A 487 14.60 -7.40 -10.78
CA VAL A 487 14.63 -8.86 -10.63
C VAL A 487 13.19 -9.39 -10.61
N TRP A 488 12.62 -9.61 -11.79
CA TRP A 488 11.30 -10.17 -11.92
C TRP A 488 11.29 -11.66 -11.51
N PRO A 489 10.26 -12.15 -10.83
CA PRO A 489 10.10 -13.57 -10.54
C PRO A 489 9.56 -14.38 -11.74
N LYS A 490 9.80 -13.89 -12.97
CA LYS A 490 9.35 -14.44 -14.26
C LYS A 490 10.51 -15.01 -15.05
N PHE A 491 10.27 -16.14 -15.72
CA PHE A 491 11.29 -16.85 -16.48
C PHE A 491 10.73 -17.33 -17.83
N TYR A 492 11.48 -17.15 -18.92
CA TYR A 492 11.16 -17.77 -20.19
C TYR A 492 11.55 -19.25 -20.19
N VAL A 493 10.72 -20.10 -20.80
CA VAL A 493 10.93 -21.56 -20.85
C VAL A 493 12.24 -21.98 -21.50
N THR A 494 12.86 -21.09 -22.29
CA THR A 494 14.14 -21.31 -22.97
C THR A 494 15.34 -21.16 -22.04
N THR A 495 15.20 -20.45 -20.93
CA THR A 495 16.33 -20.16 -20.01
C THR A 495 16.71 -21.39 -19.18
N GLU A 496 17.99 -21.50 -18.81
CA GLU A 496 18.46 -22.58 -17.92
C GLU A 496 17.84 -22.44 -16.52
N HIS A 497 17.64 -21.21 -16.05
CA HIS A 497 17.00 -20.94 -14.79
C HIS A 497 15.55 -21.47 -14.73
N TYR A 498 14.75 -21.27 -15.80
CA TYR A 498 13.43 -21.87 -15.90
C TYR A 498 13.50 -23.39 -15.78
N LYS A 499 14.38 -24.01 -16.58
CA LYS A 499 14.51 -25.49 -16.62
C LYS A 499 14.92 -26.06 -15.26
N GLU A 500 15.75 -25.34 -14.50
CA GLU A 500 16.15 -25.72 -13.15
C GLU A 500 14.95 -25.72 -12.20
N PHE A 501 14.12 -24.66 -12.21
CA PHE A 501 12.88 -24.62 -11.43
C PHE A 501 11.87 -25.67 -11.86
N ASP A 502 11.64 -25.79 -13.15
CA ASP A 502 10.65 -26.70 -13.74
C ASP A 502 10.98 -28.17 -13.43
N SER A 503 12.25 -28.55 -13.49
CA SER A 503 12.71 -29.90 -13.15
C SER A 503 12.39 -30.31 -11.70
N LYS A 504 12.10 -29.36 -10.81
CA LYS A 504 11.76 -29.55 -9.40
C LYS A 504 10.25 -29.38 -9.14
N GLY A 505 9.48 -29.04 -10.17
CA GLY A 505 8.05 -28.75 -10.06
C GLY A 505 7.74 -27.41 -9.37
N TRP A 506 8.64 -26.45 -9.44
CA TRP A 506 8.55 -25.14 -8.77
C TRP A 506 8.12 -24.00 -9.70
N MET A 507 7.62 -24.30 -10.89
CA MET A 507 7.06 -23.31 -11.82
C MET A 507 5.55 -23.47 -11.94
N TYR A 508 4.82 -22.36 -11.95
CA TYR A 508 3.40 -22.38 -12.31
C TYR A 508 3.24 -22.81 -13.76
N GLN A 509 2.37 -23.81 -14.01
CA GLN A 509 2.23 -24.43 -15.32
C GLN A 509 1.11 -23.84 -16.18
N GLY A 510 0.20 -23.05 -15.61
CA GLY A 510 -0.99 -22.56 -16.30
C GLY A 510 -0.69 -21.79 -17.57
N ALA A 511 0.22 -20.81 -17.50
CA ALA A 511 0.60 -19.99 -18.66
C ALA A 511 1.28 -20.81 -19.77
N VAL A 512 2.10 -21.80 -19.41
CA VAL A 512 2.81 -22.65 -20.37
C VAL A 512 1.83 -23.62 -21.04
N ARG A 513 0.95 -24.27 -20.27
CA ARG A 513 -0.10 -25.17 -20.77
C ARG A 513 -1.02 -24.47 -21.76
N ASP A 514 -1.44 -23.24 -21.43
CA ASP A 514 -2.39 -22.48 -22.23
C ASP A 514 -1.69 -21.63 -23.30
N SER A 515 -0.36 -21.79 -23.47
CA SER A 515 0.48 -21.13 -24.49
C SER A 515 0.37 -19.61 -24.46
N ILE A 516 0.29 -19.03 -23.25
CA ILE A 516 0.19 -17.57 -23.06
C ILE A 516 1.55 -16.96 -23.38
N ARG A 517 1.57 -16.09 -24.37
CA ARG A 517 2.75 -15.32 -24.77
C ARG A 517 2.69 -13.91 -24.23
N ASP A 518 3.87 -13.35 -23.93
CA ASP A 518 3.99 -11.96 -23.51
C ASP A 518 4.02 -10.98 -24.72
N TRP A 519 4.28 -9.70 -24.41
CA TRP A 519 4.28 -8.60 -25.39
C TRP A 519 5.66 -8.32 -26.01
N VAL A 520 6.72 -9.02 -25.58
CA VAL A 520 8.09 -8.73 -25.98
C VAL A 520 8.40 -9.39 -27.32
N GLY A 521 8.86 -8.59 -28.30
CA GLY A 521 9.23 -9.08 -29.63
C GLY A 521 8.11 -9.91 -30.30
N PRO A 522 8.39 -11.17 -30.68
CA PRO A 522 7.38 -12.05 -31.28
C PRO A 522 6.41 -12.63 -30.25
N GLY A 523 6.56 -12.32 -28.96
CA GLY A 523 5.88 -12.96 -27.84
C GLY A 523 6.56 -14.25 -27.40
N TYR A 524 7.05 -14.27 -26.16
CA TYR A 524 7.75 -15.42 -25.58
C TYR A 524 6.88 -16.14 -24.55
N LEU A 525 7.09 -17.45 -24.44
CA LEU A 525 6.42 -18.28 -23.45
C LEU A 525 7.23 -18.25 -22.16
N GLY A 526 6.57 -17.97 -21.06
CA GLY A 526 7.18 -17.90 -19.74
C GLY A 526 6.19 -18.09 -18.61
N SER A 527 6.71 -18.20 -17.40
CA SER A 527 5.90 -18.30 -16.19
C SER A 527 6.65 -17.77 -14.97
N PHE A 528 6.01 -17.83 -13.81
CA PHE A 528 6.52 -17.41 -12.52
C PHE A 528 6.86 -18.62 -11.67
N TYR A 529 7.87 -18.53 -10.79
CA TYR A 529 8.16 -19.57 -9.84
C TYR A 529 7.18 -19.57 -8.66
N ASP A 530 6.99 -20.70 -8.01
CA ASP A 530 6.15 -20.81 -6.81
C ASP A 530 6.92 -20.32 -5.57
N ALA A 531 6.72 -19.05 -5.20
CA ALA A 531 7.36 -18.47 -4.03
C ALA A 531 6.89 -19.06 -2.69
N TYR A 532 5.82 -19.83 -2.66
CA TYR A 532 5.37 -20.52 -1.45
C TYR A 532 6.23 -21.74 -1.11
N ASP A 533 6.99 -22.28 -2.06
CA ASP A 533 7.99 -23.33 -1.80
C ASP A 533 9.30 -22.75 -1.29
N SER A 534 9.77 -23.23 -0.12
CA SER A 534 11.00 -22.72 0.51
C SER A 534 12.27 -23.09 -0.28
N GLY A 535 12.27 -24.21 -1.01
CA GLY A 535 13.37 -24.61 -1.89
C GLY A 535 13.45 -23.71 -3.13
N ALA A 536 12.27 -23.36 -3.68
CA ALA A 536 12.16 -22.42 -4.80
C ALA A 536 12.66 -21.03 -4.42
N ARG A 537 12.32 -20.51 -3.23
CA ARG A 537 12.86 -19.24 -2.70
C ARG A 537 14.39 -19.25 -2.61
N LYS A 538 14.96 -20.33 -2.07
CA LYS A 538 16.42 -20.47 -1.98
C LYS A 538 17.09 -20.51 -3.36
N LEU A 539 16.46 -21.15 -4.33
CA LEU A 539 16.97 -21.20 -5.69
C LEU A 539 16.90 -19.83 -6.37
N PHE A 540 15.80 -19.07 -6.18
CA PHE A 540 15.67 -17.73 -6.73
C PHE A 540 16.78 -16.81 -6.24
N TRP A 541 17.02 -16.75 -4.93
CA TRP A 541 18.15 -16.00 -4.40
C TRP A 541 19.51 -16.49 -4.93
N LYS A 542 19.70 -17.81 -4.99
CA LYS A 542 20.96 -18.37 -5.51
C LYS A 542 21.27 -17.88 -6.93
N GLN A 543 20.27 -17.85 -7.81
CA GLN A 543 20.42 -17.39 -9.18
C GLN A 543 20.76 -15.88 -9.24
N ILE A 544 20.12 -15.05 -8.38
CA ILE A 544 20.47 -13.62 -8.23
C ILE A 544 21.88 -13.46 -7.68
N TYR A 545 22.22 -14.23 -6.66
CA TYR A 545 23.53 -14.18 -6.02
C TYR A 545 24.66 -14.54 -7.00
N ASP A 546 24.51 -15.62 -7.75
CA ASP A 546 25.56 -16.09 -8.66
C ASP A 546 25.84 -15.09 -9.81
N HIS A 547 24.84 -14.32 -10.24
CA HIS A 547 24.92 -13.49 -11.44
C HIS A 547 25.05 -11.98 -11.18
N TYR A 548 24.29 -11.44 -10.21
CA TYR A 548 24.23 -9.98 -9.97
C TYR A 548 24.98 -9.53 -8.71
N TYR A 549 24.95 -10.32 -7.65
CA TYR A 549 25.54 -9.91 -6.38
C TYR A 549 27.06 -9.61 -6.49
N PRO A 550 27.87 -10.42 -7.22
CA PRO A 550 29.31 -10.15 -7.39
C PRO A 550 29.62 -8.89 -8.20
N LEU A 551 28.66 -8.36 -8.93
CA LEU A 551 28.82 -7.10 -9.66
C LEU A 551 28.82 -5.88 -8.75
N GLY A 552 28.35 -6.04 -7.47
CA GLY A 552 28.26 -4.96 -6.51
C GLY A 552 26.90 -4.24 -6.50
N ILE A 553 25.84 -4.86 -7.01
CA ILE A 553 24.48 -4.31 -6.95
C ILE A 553 24.07 -4.04 -5.48
N ASP A 554 23.42 -2.90 -5.24
CA ASP A 554 23.12 -2.44 -3.88
C ASP A 554 21.70 -2.77 -3.43
N ALA A 555 20.74 -2.88 -4.36
CA ALA A 555 19.33 -3.12 -4.04
C ALA A 555 18.59 -3.84 -5.17
N TRP A 556 17.44 -4.40 -4.84
CA TRP A 556 16.66 -5.29 -5.70
C TRP A 556 15.26 -4.73 -5.94
N TRP A 557 14.86 -4.66 -7.20
CA TRP A 557 13.52 -4.24 -7.60
C TRP A 557 12.71 -5.46 -8.03
N MET A 558 11.81 -5.90 -7.15
CA MET A 558 10.91 -7.05 -7.34
C MET A 558 9.64 -6.59 -8.06
N ASP A 559 9.75 -6.31 -9.36
CA ASP A 559 8.61 -5.95 -10.17
C ASP A 559 7.69 -7.16 -10.44
N ALA A 560 6.42 -6.91 -10.74
CA ALA A 560 5.40 -7.91 -11.08
C ALA A 560 5.16 -9.02 -10.03
N SER A 561 5.36 -8.71 -8.75
CA SER A 561 5.23 -9.66 -7.63
C SER A 561 3.79 -9.87 -7.15
N GLU A 562 2.78 -9.68 -8.00
CA GLU A 562 1.35 -9.99 -7.71
C GLU A 562 1.02 -11.50 -7.61
N PRO A 563 1.53 -12.48 -8.41
CA PRO A 563 2.35 -12.44 -9.61
C PRO A 563 1.57 -12.07 -10.88
N ASN A 564 2.19 -11.24 -11.73
CA ASN A 564 1.59 -10.81 -13.00
C ASN A 564 1.79 -11.85 -14.10
N VAL A 565 1.12 -12.98 -13.99
CA VAL A 565 1.09 -14.01 -15.05
C VAL A 565 0.22 -13.51 -16.21
N ARG A 566 -1.00 -13.06 -15.89
CA ARG A 566 -1.92 -12.35 -16.78
C ARG A 566 -2.99 -11.66 -15.93
N ASP A 567 -2.94 -10.35 -15.82
CA ASP A 567 -3.79 -9.60 -14.88
C ASP A 567 -5.19 -9.29 -15.42
N CYS A 568 -5.28 -8.99 -16.73
CA CYS A 568 -6.53 -8.52 -17.35
C CYS A 568 -7.41 -9.69 -17.81
N VAL A 569 -7.71 -10.63 -16.91
CA VAL A 569 -8.57 -11.80 -17.16
C VAL A 569 -9.50 -12.01 -15.97
N ASP A 570 -10.48 -12.91 -16.13
CA ASP A 570 -11.34 -13.30 -15.02
C ASP A 570 -10.56 -13.71 -13.78
N MET A 571 -11.06 -13.34 -12.60
CA MET A 571 -10.38 -13.60 -11.33
C MET A 571 -10.11 -15.08 -11.11
N ASP A 572 -11.06 -15.97 -11.47
CA ASP A 572 -10.88 -17.41 -11.31
C ASP A 572 -9.79 -17.95 -12.25
N TYR A 573 -9.75 -17.49 -13.50
CA TYR A 573 -8.69 -17.86 -14.43
C TYR A 573 -7.34 -17.32 -13.98
N ARG A 574 -7.30 -16.06 -13.48
CA ARG A 574 -6.08 -15.45 -12.94
C ARG A 574 -5.51 -16.27 -11.78
N LYS A 575 -6.36 -16.69 -10.83
CA LYS A 575 -5.96 -17.59 -9.73
C LYS A 575 -5.44 -18.94 -10.27
N ALA A 576 -6.16 -19.57 -11.21
CA ALA A 576 -5.76 -20.85 -11.80
C ALA A 576 -4.42 -20.80 -12.55
N LEU A 577 -4.00 -19.64 -13.07
CA LEU A 577 -2.69 -19.45 -13.68
C LEU A 577 -1.54 -19.48 -12.66
N CYS A 578 -1.83 -19.19 -11.39
CA CYS A 578 -0.87 -19.08 -10.28
C CYS A 578 -0.94 -20.29 -9.32
N GLY A 579 -1.44 -21.44 -9.79
CA GLY A 579 -1.65 -22.59 -8.92
C GLY A 579 -1.50 -23.96 -9.58
N PRO A 580 -1.66 -25.02 -8.76
CA PRO A 580 -1.66 -24.96 -7.29
C PRO A 580 -0.32 -24.51 -6.71
N THR A 581 -0.33 -23.95 -5.49
CA THR A 581 0.88 -23.56 -4.76
C THR A 581 1.40 -24.71 -3.90
N ALA A 582 2.63 -24.63 -3.42
CA ALA A 582 3.20 -25.61 -2.49
C ALA A 582 2.43 -25.73 -1.15
N LEU A 583 1.63 -24.72 -0.78
CA LEU A 583 0.83 -24.71 0.45
C LEU A 583 -0.61 -25.20 0.26
N GLY A 584 -1.11 -25.24 -0.98
CA GLY A 584 -2.48 -25.61 -1.31
C GLY A 584 -3.04 -24.84 -2.51
N SER A 585 -4.37 -24.65 -2.55
CA SER A 585 -5.03 -23.94 -3.65
C SER A 585 -4.53 -22.50 -3.81
N SER A 586 -4.35 -22.08 -5.06
CA SER A 586 -4.08 -20.69 -5.40
C SER A 586 -5.19 -19.74 -4.93
N THR A 587 -6.44 -20.22 -4.83
CA THR A 587 -7.56 -19.42 -4.29
C THR A 587 -7.36 -19.11 -2.81
N GLU A 588 -6.80 -20.03 -2.00
CA GLU A 588 -6.49 -19.78 -0.59
C GLU A 588 -5.26 -18.87 -0.41
N TYR A 589 -4.26 -19.00 -1.28
CA TYR A 589 -2.96 -18.30 -1.15
C TYR A 589 -2.72 -17.24 -2.23
N PHE A 590 -3.74 -16.52 -2.66
CA PHE A 590 -3.67 -15.62 -3.82
C PHE A 590 -2.88 -14.34 -3.54
N ASN A 591 -3.02 -13.72 -2.36
CA ASN A 591 -2.55 -12.37 -2.09
C ASN A 591 -1.15 -12.25 -1.47
N ALA A 592 -0.57 -13.33 -0.95
CA ALA A 592 0.66 -13.25 -0.15
C ALA A 592 1.95 -13.54 -0.95
N TYR A 593 1.90 -13.62 -2.28
CA TYR A 593 3.06 -13.94 -3.11
C TYR A 593 4.22 -12.97 -2.90
N ALA A 594 3.96 -11.65 -2.89
CA ALA A 594 4.98 -10.62 -2.71
C ALA A 594 5.71 -10.76 -1.36
N LEU A 595 5.00 -11.14 -0.30
CA LEU A 595 5.58 -11.38 1.02
C LEU A 595 6.60 -12.53 0.96
N MET A 596 6.25 -13.65 0.30
CA MET A 596 7.12 -14.81 0.14
C MET A 596 8.31 -14.52 -0.79
N ASN A 597 8.08 -13.74 -1.85
CA ASN A 597 9.15 -13.33 -2.76
C ASN A 597 10.14 -12.36 -2.07
N ALA A 598 9.67 -11.48 -1.19
CA ALA A 598 10.53 -10.62 -0.38
C ALA A 598 11.39 -11.42 0.60
N GLU A 599 10.81 -12.43 1.28
CA GLU A 599 11.54 -13.37 2.15
C GLU A 599 12.70 -14.04 1.39
N ALA A 600 12.46 -14.46 0.14
CA ALA A 600 13.48 -15.14 -0.67
C ALA A 600 14.79 -14.32 -0.79
N ILE A 601 14.68 -13.03 -1.08
CA ILE A 601 15.83 -12.16 -1.28
C ILE A 601 16.39 -11.68 0.06
N TYR A 602 15.55 -11.28 1.00
CA TYR A 602 15.97 -10.79 2.31
C TYR A 602 16.77 -11.86 3.07
N ASP A 603 16.20 -13.04 3.29
CA ASP A 603 16.86 -14.14 4.01
C ASP A 603 18.08 -14.64 3.24
N GLY A 604 17.98 -14.67 1.92
CA GLY A 604 19.09 -15.06 1.06
C GLY A 604 20.29 -14.14 1.20
N GLN A 605 20.11 -12.83 1.09
CA GLN A 605 21.19 -11.85 1.25
C GLN A 605 21.72 -11.81 2.69
N ARG A 606 20.84 -11.77 3.69
CA ARG A 606 21.24 -11.82 5.10
C ARG A 606 22.06 -13.09 5.43
N GLY A 607 21.75 -14.20 4.75
CA GLY A 607 22.48 -15.46 4.92
C GLY A 607 23.91 -15.45 4.37
N VAL A 608 24.20 -14.66 3.34
CA VAL A 608 25.53 -14.58 2.71
C VAL A 608 26.32 -13.34 3.11
N ASP A 609 25.62 -12.25 3.46
CA ASP A 609 26.22 -10.98 3.89
C ASP A 609 25.35 -10.39 5.02
N PRO A 610 25.55 -10.86 6.26
CA PRO A 610 24.68 -10.49 7.39
C PRO A 610 24.82 -9.03 7.81
N ASP A 611 25.88 -8.35 7.43
CA ASP A 611 26.13 -6.97 7.82
C ASP A 611 25.57 -5.97 6.81
N LYS A 612 25.59 -6.22 5.49
CA LYS A 612 25.07 -5.29 4.48
C LYS A 612 23.55 -5.20 4.55
N ARG A 613 23.01 -3.98 4.72
CA ARG A 613 21.56 -3.76 4.69
C ARG A 613 20.95 -4.20 3.36
N VAL A 614 19.90 -5.00 3.46
CA VAL A 614 19.03 -5.35 2.33
C VAL A 614 18.12 -4.17 2.04
N PHE A 615 17.85 -3.92 0.77
CA PHE A 615 16.82 -2.99 0.36
C PHE A 615 16.06 -3.53 -0.86
N LEU A 616 14.74 -3.62 -0.72
CA LEU A 616 13.83 -4.16 -1.72
C LEU A 616 12.79 -3.12 -2.12
N LEU A 617 12.54 -2.99 -3.42
CA LEU A 617 11.39 -2.26 -3.96
C LEU A 617 10.44 -3.28 -4.61
N THR A 618 9.16 -3.25 -4.29
CA THR A 618 8.19 -4.22 -4.82
C THR A 618 6.90 -3.55 -5.29
N ARG A 619 6.33 -4.01 -6.43
CA ARG A 619 5.06 -3.49 -6.96
C ARG A 619 3.85 -3.95 -6.18
N SER A 620 3.94 -5.13 -5.58
CA SER A 620 2.90 -5.71 -4.77
C SER A 620 3.37 -5.85 -3.33
N GLY A 621 2.43 -5.97 -2.40
CA GLY A 621 2.74 -6.06 -0.98
C GLY A 621 1.69 -6.83 -0.20
N PHE A 622 2.05 -7.17 1.03
CA PHE A 622 1.14 -7.78 1.98
C PHE A 622 1.54 -7.38 3.41
N VAL A 623 0.63 -7.54 4.37
CA VAL A 623 0.90 -7.23 5.78
C VAL A 623 2.09 -8.05 6.29
N GLY A 624 3.00 -7.41 7.03
CA GLY A 624 4.23 -8.05 7.53
C GLY A 624 5.43 -7.92 6.59
N GLN A 625 5.25 -7.36 5.40
CA GLN A 625 6.32 -7.22 4.42
C GLN A 625 7.44 -6.28 4.89
N GLN A 626 7.14 -5.30 5.75
CA GLN A 626 8.14 -4.37 6.30
C GLN A 626 9.33 -5.07 6.96
N ARG A 627 9.13 -6.27 7.55
CA ARG A 627 10.22 -7.03 8.21
C ARG A 627 11.32 -7.48 7.27
N TYR A 628 11.04 -7.48 5.97
CA TYR A 628 11.99 -7.86 4.91
C TYR A 628 12.63 -6.64 4.23
N SER A 629 12.70 -5.49 4.92
CA SER A 629 13.33 -4.27 4.40
C SER A 629 12.77 -3.80 3.06
N THR A 630 11.45 -3.88 2.91
CA THR A 630 10.75 -3.55 1.67
C THR A 630 10.21 -2.13 1.65
N ALA A 631 10.25 -1.55 0.46
CA ALA A 631 9.44 -0.42 0.06
C ALA A 631 8.47 -0.85 -1.04
N THR A 632 7.33 -0.19 -1.13
CA THR A 632 6.33 -0.46 -2.16
C THR A 632 6.05 0.81 -2.97
N TRP A 633 5.80 0.65 -4.29
CA TRP A 633 5.33 1.77 -5.10
C TRP A 633 3.96 1.49 -5.70
N SER A 634 3.32 2.52 -6.19
CA SER A 634 1.93 2.47 -6.64
C SER A 634 1.71 1.88 -8.04
N GLY A 635 2.74 1.23 -8.62
CA GLY A 635 2.65 0.59 -9.95
C GLY A 635 2.60 1.59 -11.11
N ASP A 636 2.11 1.12 -12.25
CA ASP A 636 2.15 1.82 -13.54
C ASP A 636 0.99 2.83 -13.66
N ILE A 637 1.00 3.86 -12.81
CA ILE A 637 -0.01 4.93 -12.78
C ILE A 637 0.10 5.84 -14.00
N ALA A 638 -1.01 6.50 -14.37
CA ALA A 638 -1.05 7.36 -15.54
C ALA A 638 -0.50 8.78 -15.25
N THR A 639 -0.04 9.45 -16.31
CA THR A 639 0.44 10.84 -16.28
C THR A 639 -0.75 11.81 -16.27
N ARG A 640 -1.56 11.71 -15.22
CA ARG A 640 -2.81 12.44 -15.08
C ARG A 640 -2.92 13.10 -13.70
N TRP A 641 -3.63 14.21 -13.64
CA TRP A 641 -3.89 14.92 -12.39
C TRP A 641 -4.73 14.11 -11.40
N GLU A 642 -5.72 13.36 -11.90
CA GLU A 642 -6.52 12.45 -11.07
C GLU A 642 -5.69 11.28 -10.52
N ASP A 643 -4.73 10.77 -11.28
CA ASP A 643 -3.80 9.74 -10.77
C ASP A 643 -2.89 10.30 -9.69
N MET A 644 -2.35 11.52 -9.87
CA MET A 644 -1.57 12.19 -8.84
C MET A 644 -2.38 12.42 -7.56
N ARG A 645 -3.63 12.85 -7.68
CA ARG A 645 -4.51 13.06 -6.53
C ARG A 645 -4.77 11.75 -5.77
N ALA A 646 -5.02 10.66 -6.48
CA ALA A 646 -5.22 9.34 -5.90
C ALA A 646 -4.00 8.83 -5.11
N GLN A 647 -2.78 9.30 -5.43
CA GLN A 647 -1.57 8.87 -4.70
C GLN A 647 -1.54 9.38 -3.26
N ILE A 648 -2.19 10.50 -2.95
CA ILE A 648 -2.19 11.04 -1.59
C ILE A 648 -2.94 10.06 -0.67
N THR A 649 -4.20 9.75 -0.99
CA THR A 649 -5.01 8.81 -0.20
C THR A 649 -4.45 7.39 -0.21
N ALA A 650 -3.91 6.94 -1.34
CA ALA A 650 -3.26 5.63 -1.46
C ALA A 650 -2.05 5.50 -0.51
N GLY A 651 -1.16 6.49 -0.49
CA GLY A 651 0.01 6.50 0.39
C GLY A 651 -0.36 6.58 1.87
N LEU A 652 -1.37 7.37 2.23
CA LEU A 652 -1.87 7.49 3.60
C LEU A 652 -2.48 6.17 4.09
N ASN A 653 -3.38 5.57 3.33
CA ASN A 653 -3.99 4.30 3.68
C ASN A 653 -2.98 3.14 3.73
N PHE A 654 -1.98 3.15 2.84
CA PHE A 654 -0.91 2.15 2.88
C PHE A 654 -0.06 2.29 4.15
N SER A 655 0.32 3.51 4.51
CA SER A 655 1.21 3.78 5.66
C SER A 655 0.62 3.32 7.00
N VAL A 656 -0.69 3.45 7.21
CA VAL A 656 -1.35 3.05 8.47
C VAL A 656 -1.50 1.53 8.63
N THR A 657 -1.25 0.74 7.58
CA THR A 657 -1.31 -0.73 7.67
C THR A 657 -0.07 -1.36 8.32
N GLY A 658 0.84 -0.57 8.88
CA GLY A 658 2.08 -1.02 9.50
C GLY A 658 3.27 -1.13 8.54
N VAL A 659 3.08 -0.87 7.22
CA VAL A 659 4.14 -0.87 6.20
C VAL A 659 4.61 0.57 5.93
N PRO A 660 5.76 1.01 6.47
CA PRO A 660 6.09 2.43 6.59
C PRO A 660 6.71 3.07 5.35
N TYR A 661 7.27 2.27 4.43
CA TYR A 661 8.03 2.78 3.30
C TYR A 661 7.27 2.63 1.99
N TRP A 662 6.88 3.77 1.44
CA TRP A 662 6.09 3.89 0.24
C TRP A 662 6.65 4.95 -0.69
N THR A 663 6.43 4.77 -1.99
CA THR A 663 6.73 5.73 -3.04
C THR A 663 5.73 5.59 -4.20
N MET A 664 5.95 6.34 -5.26
CA MET A 664 5.19 6.32 -6.50
C MET A 664 6.11 6.61 -7.68
N ASP A 665 5.61 6.42 -8.89
CA ASP A 665 6.30 6.90 -10.08
C ASP A 665 6.04 8.41 -10.23
N ILE A 666 7.00 9.23 -9.79
CA ILE A 666 6.89 10.69 -9.90
C ILE A 666 6.80 11.07 -11.38
N GLY A 667 5.75 11.82 -11.71
CA GLY A 667 5.39 12.18 -13.07
C GLY A 667 4.49 11.18 -13.78
N GLY A 668 4.09 10.07 -13.13
CA GLY A 668 3.34 8.96 -13.70
C GLY A 668 4.19 8.05 -14.60
N PHE A 669 3.82 6.78 -14.71
CA PHE A 669 4.52 5.82 -15.57
C PHE A 669 4.02 5.89 -17.01
N CYS A 670 2.69 5.65 -17.20
CA CYS A 670 2.05 5.61 -18.52
C CYS A 670 1.81 7.02 -19.06
N VAL A 671 2.36 7.33 -20.23
CA VAL A 671 2.30 8.67 -20.82
C VAL A 671 1.22 8.75 -21.89
N GLU A 672 0.35 9.77 -21.80
CA GLU A 672 -0.60 10.08 -22.87
C GLU A 672 0.11 10.49 -24.16
N ASP A 673 -0.39 10.05 -25.31
CA ASP A 673 0.15 10.36 -26.63
C ASP A 673 0.30 11.86 -26.90
N ARG A 674 -0.56 12.70 -26.31
CA ARG A 674 -0.49 14.18 -26.46
C ARG A 674 0.81 14.76 -25.88
N TYR A 675 1.31 14.21 -24.78
CA TYR A 675 2.58 14.65 -24.17
C TYR A 675 3.79 14.13 -24.97
N VAL A 676 3.68 12.88 -25.44
CA VAL A 676 4.66 12.30 -26.38
C VAL A 676 4.82 13.18 -27.62
N ALA A 677 3.71 13.53 -28.27
CA ALA A 677 3.71 14.39 -29.47
C ALA A 677 4.23 15.81 -29.18
N ALA A 678 3.89 16.36 -28.00
CA ALA A 678 4.33 17.68 -27.58
C ALA A 678 5.85 17.74 -27.36
N GLN A 679 6.44 16.73 -26.71
CA GLN A 679 7.89 16.62 -26.53
C GLN A 679 8.60 16.45 -27.86
N GLN A 680 8.11 15.57 -28.75
CA GLN A 680 8.68 15.40 -30.12
C GLN A 680 8.64 16.69 -30.94
N LEU A 681 7.58 17.50 -30.78
CA LEU A 681 7.50 18.80 -31.44
C LEU A 681 8.58 19.75 -30.89
N PHE A 682 8.73 19.81 -29.58
CA PHE A 682 9.75 20.63 -28.92
C PHE A 682 11.16 20.24 -29.31
N ASP A 683 11.48 18.94 -29.34
CA ASP A 683 12.81 18.43 -29.71
C ASP A 683 13.19 18.82 -31.14
N ARG A 684 12.20 18.90 -32.07
CA ARG A 684 12.44 19.28 -33.47
C ARG A 684 12.45 20.78 -33.70
N THR A 685 11.68 21.55 -32.96
CA THR A 685 11.39 22.97 -33.31
C THR A 685 11.70 23.98 -32.21
N GLY A 686 11.91 23.53 -30.96
CA GLY A 686 11.99 24.37 -29.77
C GLY A 686 10.65 25.01 -29.36
N ILE A 687 9.52 24.62 -29.98
CA ILE A 687 8.21 25.19 -29.68
C ILE A 687 7.59 24.46 -28.49
N GLU A 688 7.37 25.18 -27.41
CA GLU A 688 6.61 24.72 -26.25
C GLU A 688 5.12 24.97 -26.46
N ASN A 689 4.36 23.93 -26.77
CA ASN A 689 2.91 24.00 -26.95
C ASN A 689 2.16 23.87 -25.58
N LYS A 690 0.82 23.92 -25.63
CA LYS A 690 -0.01 23.82 -24.41
C LYS A 690 0.17 22.52 -23.65
N ASP A 691 0.34 21.39 -24.36
CA ASP A 691 0.45 20.07 -23.74
C ASP A 691 1.82 19.88 -23.09
N LEU A 692 2.88 20.44 -23.68
CA LEU A 692 4.21 20.43 -23.05
C LEU A 692 4.25 21.31 -21.79
N LYS A 693 3.54 22.45 -21.79
CA LYS A 693 3.40 23.30 -20.59
C LYS A 693 2.70 22.54 -19.45
N GLU A 694 1.62 21.83 -19.78
CA GLU A 694 0.90 21.00 -18.81
C GLU A 694 1.77 19.86 -18.31
N TRP A 695 2.47 19.15 -19.20
CA TRP A 695 3.43 18.10 -18.85
C TRP A 695 4.51 18.59 -17.86
N ARG A 696 5.10 19.75 -18.12
CA ARG A 696 6.11 20.34 -17.24
C ARG A 696 5.53 20.72 -15.87
N GLU A 697 4.33 21.29 -15.83
CA GLU A 697 3.68 21.63 -14.56
C GLU A 697 3.30 20.37 -13.78
N LEU A 698 2.69 19.37 -14.42
CA LEU A 698 2.35 18.09 -13.79
C LEU A 698 3.57 17.44 -13.13
N ASN A 699 4.69 17.34 -13.87
CA ASN A 699 5.94 16.81 -13.30
C ASN A 699 6.46 17.69 -12.16
N THR A 700 6.40 19.01 -12.26
CA THR A 700 6.83 19.91 -11.20
C THR A 700 6.02 19.69 -9.91
N ARG A 701 4.69 19.62 -10.01
CA ARG A 701 3.80 19.36 -8.87
C ARG A 701 4.05 17.99 -8.26
N TRP A 702 4.29 16.99 -9.10
CA TRP A 702 4.60 15.64 -8.62
C TRP A 702 5.95 15.54 -7.93
N TYR A 703 7.00 16.28 -8.40
CA TYR A 703 8.28 16.38 -7.70
C TYR A 703 8.15 17.09 -6.35
N GLN A 704 7.36 18.16 -6.28
CA GLN A 704 7.06 18.86 -5.03
C GLN A 704 6.44 17.90 -4.01
N PHE A 705 5.43 17.13 -4.42
CA PHE A 705 4.79 16.10 -3.60
C PHE A 705 5.79 14.98 -3.24
N GLY A 706 6.51 14.47 -4.21
CA GLY A 706 7.46 13.36 -4.03
C GLY A 706 8.61 13.67 -3.06
N CYS A 707 8.97 14.95 -2.88
CA CYS A 707 9.95 15.36 -1.87
C CYS A 707 9.49 15.03 -0.43
N PHE A 708 8.18 14.95 -0.20
CA PHE A 708 7.55 14.73 1.10
C PHE A 708 6.76 13.40 1.17
N VAL A 709 7.23 12.38 0.48
CA VAL A 709 6.84 10.97 0.71
C VAL A 709 8.03 10.20 1.29
N PRO A 710 7.81 9.02 1.91
CA PRO A 710 8.90 8.30 2.57
C PRO A 710 10.11 8.09 1.68
N LEU A 711 9.92 7.73 0.40
CA LEU A 711 11.00 7.52 -0.57
C LEU A 711 10.78 8.35 -1.83
N PHE A 712 11.84 8.96 -2.35
CA PHE A 712 11.79 9.96 -3.42
C PHE A 712 12.35 9.40 -4.73
N ARG A 713 11.46 8.93 -5.64
CA ARG A 713 11.82 8.20 -6.86
C ARG A 713 11.12 8.76 -8.10
N ALA A 714 11.87 9.20 -9.11
CA ALA A 714 11.34 9.53 -10.43
C ALA A 714 11.42 8.31 -11.34
N HIS A 715 10.32 7.99 -12.07
CA HIS A 715 10.26 6.86 -13.00
C HIS A 715 9.15 7.05 -14.04
N GLY A 716 9.30 6.45 -15.22
CA GLY A 716 8.24 6.35 -16.23
C GLY A 716 8.74 6.18 -17.64
N GLN A 717 7.79 6.02 -18.57
CA GLN A 717 8.00 5.95 -20.02
C GLN A 717 8.46 7.30 -20.58
N TRP A 718 8.99 7.30 -21.81
CA TRP A 718 9.34 8.54 -22.51
C TRP A 718 8.11 9.47 -22.71
N PRO A 719 8.25 10.79 -22.48
CA PRO A 719 9.43 11.59 -22.15
C PRO A 719 9.97 11.29 -20.75
N PHE A 720 11.30 11.15 -20.64
CA PHE A 720 11.95 10.71 -19.41
C PHE A 720 11.88 11.75 -18.28
N ARG A 721 12.03 11.28 -17.03
CA ARG A 721 11.79 12.05 -15.80
C ARG A 721 13.06 12.66 -15.20
N GLU A 722 14.21 12.58 -15.87
CA GLU A 722 15.37 13.37 -15.45
C GLU A 722 15.01 14.86 -15.51
N ILE A 723 15.30 15.59 -14.47
CA ILE A 723 14.91 17.02 -14.33
C ILE A 723 15.29 17.83 -15.57
N PHE A 724 16.50 17.59 -16.10
CA PHE A 724 17.03 18.26 -17.27
C PHE A 724 16.42 17.79 -18.61
N ASN A 725 15.67 16.68 -18.60
CA ASN A 725 14.88 16.22 -19.76
C ASN A 725 13.45 16.78 -19.71
N ILE A 726 12.89 16.98 -18.52
CA ILE A 726 11.56 17.59 -18.36
C ILE A 726 11.60 19.06 -18.79
N ALA A 727 12.61 19.80 -18.36
CA ALA A 727 12.74 21.22 -18.69
C ALA A 727 14.20 21.67 -18.73
N PRO A 728 14.57 22.64 -19.60
CA PRO A 728 15.91 23.20 -19.64
C PRO A 728 16.22 24.03 -18.38
N GLU A 729 17.51 24.15 -18.05
CA GLU A 729 18.02 25.01 -17.02
C GLU A 729 17.54 26.45 -17.21
N GLY A 730 17.13 27.12 -16.13
CA GLY A 730 16.49 28.43 -16.12
C GLY A 730 14.95 28.39 -16.36
N HIS A 731 14.36 27.25 -16.72
CA HIS A 731 12.92 27.11 -16.79
C HIS A 731 12.33 26.93 -15.35
N PRO A 732 11.18 27.57 -15.01
CA PRO A 732 10.60 27.46 -13.67
C PRO A 732 10.41 26.01 -13.16
N ALA A 733 10.09 25.06 -14.04
CA ALA A 733 9.98 23.65 -13.70
C ALA A 733 11.33 23.06 -13.24
N TYR A 734 12.40 23.33 -14.02
CA TYR A 734 13.75 22.87 -13.67
C TYR A 734 14.19 23.43 -12.31
N GLU A 735 14.01 24.74 -12.11
CA GLU A 735 14.42 25.42 -10.87
C GLU A 735 13.65 24.88 -9.66
N SER A 736 12.34 24.70 -9.79
CA SER A 736 11.52 24.16 -8.71
C SER A 736 11.92 22.71 -8.37
N MET A 737 12.00 21.83 -9.35
CA MET A 737 12.36 20.41 -9.12
C MET A 737 13.76 20.29 -8.50
N THR A 738 14.72 21.08 -8.99
CA THR A 738 16.09 21.13 -8.44
C THR A 738 16.09 21.63 -7.00
N TRP A 739 15.31 22.68 -6.70
CA TRP A 739 15.21 23.22 -5.34
C TRP A 739 14.65 22.17 -4.35
N TYR A 740 13.57 21.47 -4.72
CA TYR A 740 12.97 20.41 -3.88
C TYR A 740 13.91 19.21 -3.72
N THR A 741 14.64 18.83 -4.76
CA THR A 741 15.65 17.78 -4.65
C THR A 741 16.75 18.18 -3.66
N ARG A 742 17.26 19.42 -3.73
CA ARG A 742 18.23 19.94 -2.75
C ARG A 742 17.66 20.06 -1.34
N LEU A 743 16.39 20.47 -1.21
CA LEU A 743 15.71 20.51 0.08
C LEU A 743 15.65 19.12 0.73
N ARG A 744 15.33 18.06 -0.04
CA ARG A 744 15.32 16.68 0.44
C ARG A 744 16.64 16.28 1.10
N TYR A 745 17.75 16.66 0.48
CA TYR A 745 19.09 16.37 1.03
C TYR A 745 19.46 17.21 2.24
N ARG A 746 19.02 18.46 2.26
CA ARG A 746 19.17 19.29 3.47
C ARG A 746 18.36 18.77 4.64
N LEU A 747 17.20 18.18 4.38
CA LEU A 747 16.37 17.52 5.40
C LEU A 747 16.86 16.12 5.78
N MET A 748 18.00 15.65 5.27
CA MET A 748 18.48 14.29 5.53
C MET A 748 18.68 13.97 7.03
N PRO A 749 19.17 14.86 7.90
CA PRO A 749 19.24 14.58 9.33
C PRO A 749 17.85 14.35 9.95
N TYR A 750 16.83 15.11 9.52
CA TYR A 750 15.45 14.91 9.94
C TYR A 750 14.89 13.59 9.40
N LEU A 751 15.03 13.33 8.10
CA LEU A 751 14.49 12.15 7.42
C LEU A 751 15.10 10.85 7.95
N TYR A 752 16.40 10.82 8.15
CA TYR A 752 17.07 9.61 8.65
C TYR A 752 16.75 9.35 10.12
N SER A 753 16.48 10.40 10.90
CA SER A 753 15.96 10.25 12.26
C SER A 753 14.55 9.65 12.26
N LEU A 754 13.69 10.04 11.31
CA LEU A 754 12.37 9.40 11.14
C LEU A 754 12.51 7.91 10.76
N ALA A 755 13.49 7.55 9.91
CA ALA A 755 13.76 6.13 9.60
C ALA A 755 14.23 5.36 10.85
N GLY A 756 15.01 5.97 11.74
CA GLY A 756 15.33 5.43 13.05
C GLY A 756 14.07 5.22 13.90
N SER A 757 13.19 6.22 13.99
CA SER A 757 11.93 6.12 14.73
C SER A 757 10.98 5.05 14.17
N VAL A 758 10.97 4.82 12.86
CA VAL A 758 10.21 3.70 12.26
C VAL A 758 10.61 2.36 12.88
N THR A 759 11.89 2.14 13.10
CA THR A 759 12.41 0.87 13.62
C THR A 759 12.29 0.76 15.14
N PHE A 760 12.68 1.82 15.87
CA PHE A 760 12.79 1.78 17.32
C PHE A 760 11.48 2.12 18.03
N ASP A 761 10.68 3.00 17.43
CA ASP A 761 9.48 3.57 18.05
C ASP A 761 8.19 3.18 17.26
N ASP A 762 8.29 2.33 16.22
CA ASP A 762 7.21 1.92 15.30
C ASP A 762 6.47 3.11 14.64
N TYR A 763 7.18 4.21 14.43
CA TYR A 763 6.67 5.47 13.90
C TYR A 763 6.22 5.35 12.43
N THR A 764 5.27 6.20 12.02
CA THR A 764 4.77 6.31 10.64
C THR A 764 5.17 7.66 10.07
N ILE A 765 5.89 7.70 8.92
CA ILE A 765 6.44 8.92 8.35
C ILE A 765 5.37 9.76 7.64
N MET A 766 4.57 9.14 6.77
CA MET A 766 3.45 9.77 6.05
C MET A 766 2.16 9.46 6.79
N ARG A 767 1.53 10.49 7.40
CA ARG A 767 0.51 10.33 8.43
C ARG A 767 -0.79 11.04 8.05
N PRO A 768 -1.95 10.35 8.06
CA PRO A 768 -3.24 11.05 8.09
C PRO A 768 -3.29 12.11 9.19
N LEU A 769 -3.94 13.25 8.93
CA LEU A 769 -4.10 14.30 9.94
C LEU A 769 -4.77 13.76 11.22
N ALA A 770 -5.70 12.82 11.09
CA ALA A 770 -6.41 12.19 12.21
C ALA A 770 -5.48 11.46 13.21
N MET A 771 -4.26 11.08 12.81
CA MET A 771 -3.29 10.47 13.74
C MET A 771 -2.72 11.49 14.73
N ASP A 772 -2.52 12.73 14.28
CA ASP A 772 -1.93 13.80 15.08
C ASP A 772 -2.98 14.71 15.72
N PHE A 773 -4.20 14.74 15.16
CA PHE A 773 -5.32 15.57 15.60
C PHE A 773 -6.61 14.75 15.78
N PRO A 774 -6.61 13.70 16.64
CA PRO A 774 -7.74 12.77 16.75
C PRO A 774 -9.00 13.40 17.37
N GLN A 775 -8.89 14.58 17.99
CA GLN A 775 -10.04 15.27 18.59
C GLN A 775 -10.73 16.22 17.58
N ASP A 776 -10.08 16.53 16.48
CA ASP A 776 -10.60 17.38 15.42
C ASP A 776 -11.28 16.50 14.34
N LYS A 777 -12.61 16.38 14.41
CA LYS A 777 -13.37 15.52 13.49
C LYS A 777 -13.36 16.00 12.04
N GLU A 778 -13.08 17.29 11.80
CA GLU A 778 -12.97 17.83 10.45
C GLU A 778 -11.87 17.12 9.64
N VAL A 779 -10.78 16.68 10.29
CA VAL A 779 -9.67 16.04 9.61
C VAL A 779 -9.95 14.59 9.18
N TYR A 780 -11.05 13.97 9.63
CA TYR A 780 -11.31 12.55 9.39
C TYR A 780 -11.49 12.19 7.91
N ASP A 781 -12.02 13.12 7.12
CA ASP A 781 -12.26 12.93 5.68
C ASP A 781 -11.27 13.72 4.80
N ILE A 782 -10.26 14.38 5.38
CA ILE A 782 -9.27 15.16 4.64
C ILE A 782 -8.16 14.24 4.12
N GLY A 783 -8.32 13.71 2.90
CA GLY A 783 -7.33 12.91 2.18
C GLY A 783 -6.44 13.71 1.22
N SER A 784 -6.53 15.05 1.19
CA SER A 784 -5.80 15.93 0.25
C SER A 784 -4.57 16.62 0.86
N GLN A 785 -4.33 16.43 2.15
CA GLN A 785 -3.20 16.93 2.91
C GLN A 785 -2.87 16.00 4.07
N TYR A 786 -1.63 16.06 4.59
CA TYR A 786 -1.15 15.09 5.56
C TYR A 786 0.06 15.61 6.35
N MET A 787 0.41 14.94 7.48
CA MET A 787 1.66 15.18 8.19
C MET A 787 2.79 14.33 7.61
N PHE A 788 3.96 14.95 7.43
CA PHE A 788 5.21 14.27 7.09
C PHE A 788 6.19 14.36 8.28
N GLY A 789 6.29 13.28 9.03
CA GLY A 789 6.86 13.32 10.37
C GLY A 789 6.05 14.23 11.31
N PRO A 790 6.60 14.62 12.47
CA PRO A 790 5.88 15.44 13.45
C PRO A 790 5.79 16.92 13.07
N ALA A 791 6.60 17.38 12.10
CA ALA A 791 6.80 18.81 11.85
C ALA A 791 5.99 19.35 10.67
N PHE A 792 5.98 18.66 9.52
CA PHE A 792 5.48 19.24 8.27
C PHE A 792 4.04 18.82 7.96
N MET A 793 3.18 19.79 7.72
CA MET A 793 1.90 19.59 7.03
C MET A 793 2.07 19.90 5.55
N VAL A 794 1.73 18.90 4.71
CA VAL A 794 1.95 18.91 3.25
C VAL A 794 0.60 18.95 2.55
N ALA A 795 0.40 19.90 1.64
CA ALA A 795 -0.83 20.05 0.86
C ALA A 795 -0.54 20.07 -0.64
N PRO A 796 -0.39 18.90 -1.32
CA PRO A 796 -0.01 18.83 -2.73
C PRO A 796 -1.00 19.54 -3.65
N VAL A 797 -0.49 20.17 -4.71
CA VAL A 797 -1.31 20.82 -5.75
C VAL A 797 -1.58 19.81 -6.86
N THR A 798 -2.83 19.43 -7.06
CA THR A 798 -3.27 18.34 -7.93
C THR A 798 -4.15 18.79 -9.09
N GLU A 799 -4.05 20.06 -9.49
CA GLU A 799 -4.82 20.62 -10.60
C GLU A 799 -3.93 21.50 -11.49
N TYR A 800 -4.16 21.41 -12.81
CA TYR A 800 -3.45 22.22 -13.78
C TYR A 800 -3.81 23.68 -13.68
N LYS A 801 -2.78 24.55 -13.59
CA LYS A 801 -2.95 26.01 -13.46
C LYS A 801 -3.80 26.45 -12.26
N ALA A 802 -3.81 25.68 -11.19
CA ALA A 802 -4.44 26.13 -9.97
C ALA A 802 -3.77 27.41 -9.45
N GLU A 803 -4.56 28.43 -9.18
CA GLU A 803 -4.11 29.72 -8.63
C GLU A 803 -4.29 29.78 -7.10
N THR A 804 -5.19 28.95 -6.58
CA THR A 804 -5.45 28.80 -5.14
C THR A 804 -5.71 27.37 -4.77
N LYS A 805 -5.62 27.06 -3.48
CA LYS A 805 -5.99 25.77 -2.88
C LYS A 805 -6.59 26.01 -1.51
N ASP A 806 -7.67 25.29 -1.21
CA ASP A 806 -8.21 25.22 0.15
C ASP A 806 -7.32 24.30 0.99
N VAL A 807 -6.85 24.82 2.13
CA VAL A 807 -6.03 24.12 3.13
C VAL A 807 -6.72 24.23 4.48
N TYR A 808 -6.91 23.11 5.14
CA TYR A 808 -7.37 23.06 6.51
C TYR A 808 -6.18 23.11 7.48
N PHE A 809 -6.24 23.97 8.45
CA PHE A 809 -5.29 24.03 9.55
C PHE A 809 -5.92 23.35 10.77
N PRO A 810 -5.44 22.15 11.16
CA PRO A 810 -6.02 21.41 12.28
C PRO A 810 -6.05 22.19 13.60
N ASP A 811 -7.15 22.01 14.36
CA ASP A 811 -7.35 22.70 15.65
C ASP A 811 -6.31 22.26 16.70
N GLY A 812 -6.01 23.15 17.63
CA GLY A 812 -5.08 22.92 18.73
C GLY A 812 -3.60 23.06 18.37
N ALA A 813 -3.27 23.63 17.21
CA ALA A 813 -1.90 23.93 16.81
C ALA A 813 -1.77 25.30 16.15
N LEU A 814 -0.61 25.93 16.35
CA LEU A 814 -0.15 27.07 15.58
C LEU A 814 0.73 26.56 14.44
N TRP A 815 0.57 27.13 13.25
CA TRP A 815 1.28 26.74 12.04
C TRP A 815 2.10 27.89 11.48
N TYR A 816 3.22 27.57 10.86
CA TYR A 816 4.05 28.54 10.15
C TYR A 816 4.11 28.15 8.67
N ASP A 817 3.78 29.09 7.77
CA ASP A 817 4.15 28.91 6.36
C ASP A 817 5.67 28.76 6.28
N MET A 818 6.14 27.67 5.67
CA MET A 818 7.57 27.36 5.64
C MET A 818 8.38 28.43 4.91
N TYR A 819 7.78 29.12 3.93
CA TYR A 819 8.55 29.99 3.03
C TYR A 819 8.70 31.42 3.55
N ASP A 820 7.66 32.00 4.14
CA ASP A 820 7.65 33.37 4.61
C ASP A 820 7.48 33.51 6.14
N GLY A 821 7.22 32.42 6.83
CA GLY A 821 7.06 32.41 8.29
C GLY A 821 5.75 33.02 8.79
N ARG A 822 4.74 33.20 7.94
CA ARG A 822 3.41 33.64 8.36
C ARG A 822 2.83 32.64 9.36
N ALA A 823 2.46 33.14 10.54
CA ALA A 823 1.81 32.34 11.57
C ALA A 823 0.30 32.21 11.30
N ILE A 824 -0.24 31.04 11.52
CA ILE A 824 -1.64 30.68 11.22
C ILE A 824 -2.18 29.82 12.36
N GLU A 825 -3.24 30.32 13.01
CA GLU A 825 -3.94 29.57 14.04
C GLU A 825 -4.69 28.37 13.42
N GLY A 826 -4.80 27.25 14.15
CA GLY A 826 -5.58 26.10 13.72
C GLY A 826 -7.10 26.29 13.85
N GLY A 827 -7.86 25.27 13.43
CA GLY A 827 -9.31 25.15 13.55
C GLY A 827 -10.11 25.77 12.39
N HIS A 828 -9.50 26.03 11.23
CA HIS A 828 -10.23 26.62 10.10
C HIS A 828 -9.62 26.32 8.73
N TRP A 829 -10.42 26.54 7.68
CA TRP A 829 -10.00 26.47 6.29
C TRP A 829 -9.51 27.84 5.80
N GLU A 830 -8.40 27.86 5.04
CA GLU A 830 -7.98 29.01 4.26
C GLU A 830 -7.87 28.69 2.78
N ASN A 831 -8.27 29.63 1.92
CA ASN A 831 -7.98 29.58 0.49
C ASN A 831 -6.62 30.24 0.25
N VAL A 832 -5.56 29.43 0.10
CA VAL A 832 -4.18 29.90 -0.03
C VAL A 832 -3.80 30.13 -1.47
N ALA A 833 -3.08 31.22 -1.74
CA ALA A 833 -2.57 31.52 -3.07
C ALA A 833 -1.42 30.58 -3.44
N LEU A 834 -1.40 30.13 -4.68
CA LEU A 834 -0.39 29.22 -5.21
C LEU A 834 0.61 29.93 -6.10
N THR A 835 1.84 29.41 -6.09
CA THR A 835 2.86 29.76 -7.07
C THR A 835 3.28 28.50 -7.83
N TYR A 836 3.77 28.65 -9.04
CA TYR A 836 4.26 27.53 -9.84
C TYR A 836 5.42 26.80 -9.15
N SER A 837 6.30 27.53 -8.50
CA SER A 837 7.56 26.99 -7.96
C SER A 837 7.42 26.37 -6.57
N ARG A 838 6.28 26.56 -5.88
CA ARG A 838 6.12 26.13 -4.48
C ARG A 838 4.79 25.42 -4.27
N MET A 839 4.83 24.37 -3.45
CA MET A 839 3.67 23.68 -2.91
C MET A 839 3.36 24.27 -1.53
N PRO A 840 2.09 24.43 -1.12
CA PRO A 840 1.75 24.78 0.26
C PRO A 840 2.37 23.80 1.25
N LEU A 841 3.18 24.30 2.15
CA LEU A 841 3.96 23.55 3.11
C LEU A 841 4.07 24.33 4.42
N TYR A 842 3.59 23.73 5.50
CA TYR A 842 3.51 24.38 6.80
C TYR A 842 4.26 23.59 7.85
N VAL A 843 4.77 24.28 8.87
CA VAL A 843 5.47 23.64 9.97
C VAL A 843 4.73 23.94 11.27
N ARG A 844 4.49 22.89 12.06
CA ARG A 844 3.82 22.99 13.35
C ARG A 844 4.69 23.71 14.39
N ALA A 845 4.13 24.63 15.16
CA ALA A 845 4.82 25.22 16.31
C ALA A 845 5.29 24.13 17.30
N GLY A 846 6.40 24.37 17.96
CA GLY A 846 7.11 23.41 18.81
C GLY A 846 8.03 22.46 18.04
N SER A 847 7.97 22.42 16.70
CA SER A 847 8.83 21.55 15.92
C SER A 847 10.30 21.95 15.99
N ILE A 848 11.17 20.95 16.05
CA ILE A 848 12.63 21.09 15.92
C ILE A 848 13.03 20.34 14.64
N VAL A 849 13.32 21.10 13.58
CA VAL A 849 13.70 20.53 12.28
C VAL A 849 15.20 20.57 12.10
N SER A 850 15.84 19.42 12.01
CA SER A 850 17.28 19.31 11.80
C SER A 850 17.64 19.33 10.31
N VAL A 851 18.48 20.26 9.92
CA VAL A 851 18.81 20.60 8.53
C VAL A 851 20.32 20.55 8.33
N GLY A 852 20.77 19.72 7.37
CA GLY A 852 22.17 19.64 7.00
C GLY A 852 22.60 20.68 5.96
N GLU A 853 23.88 20.64 5.64
CA GLU A 853 24.46 21.44 4.56
C GLU A 853 23.99 20.92 3.16
N PRO A 854 24.09 21.75 2.12
CA PRO A 854 23.91 21.31 0.74
C PRO A 854 24.94 20.23 0.35
N VAL A 855 24.48 19.07 -0.11
CA VAL A 855 25.31 17.94 -0.48
C VAL A 855 24.85 17.33 -1.81
N GLN A 856 25.74 16.53 -2.48
CA GLN A 856 25.47 15.84 -3.74
C GLN A 856 24.95 14.40 -3.54
N TRP A 857 25.19 13.79 -2.40
CA TRP A 857 24.70 12.47 -1.97
C TRP A 857 24.57 12.41 -0.45
N SER A 858 23.76 11.51 0.06
CA SER A 858 23.39 11.42 1.48
C SER A 858 24.54 11.15 2.45
N GLY A 859 25.65 10.58 1.96
CA GLY A 859 26.86 10.29 2.75
C GLY A 859 27.96 11.36 2.63
N GLU A 860 27.71 12.46 1.92
CA GLU A 860 28.69 13.56 1.81
C GLU A 860 28.70 14.37 3.10
N ASN A 861 29.89 14.68 3.59
CA ASN A 861 30.11 15.47 4.80
C ASN A 861 29.37 14.97 6.07
N PRO A 862 29.59 13.72 6.51
CA PRO A 862 28.87 13.17 7.67
C PRO A 862 29.15 13.92 8.99
N SER A 863 30.23 14.69 9.07
CA SER A 863 30.62 15.51 10.23
C SER A 863 30.21 16.98 10.10
N GLY A 864 29.51 17.33 9.03
CA GLY A 864 29.07 18.73 8.78
C GLY A 864 28.17 19.28 9.89
N PRO A 865 28.06 20.61 9.97
CA PRO A 865 27.16 21.27 10.91
C PRO A 865 25.70 20.89 10.62
N VAL A 866 24.90 20.91 11.67
CA VAL A 866 23.45 20.73 11.59
C VAL A 866 22.76 21.99 12.12
N ASP A 867 21.95 22.61 11.32
CA ASP A 867 21.08 23.70 11.71
C ASP A 867 19.82 23.13 12.39
N LEU A 868 19.52 23.58 13.60
CA LEU A 868 18.30 23.23 14.34
C LEU A 868 17.32 24.41 14.22
N TYR A 869 16.31 24.24 13.34
CA TYR A 869 15.23 25.21 13.20
C TYR A 869 14.16 24.92 14.25
N VAL A 870 14.02 25.81 15.22
CA VAL A 870 13.05 25.73 16.31
C VAL A 870 11.88 26.67 15.99
N TYR A 871 10.70 26.10 15.81
CA TYR A 871 9.47 26.85 15.54
C TYR A 871 8.78 27.18 16.87
N THR A 872 8.78 28.45 17.23
CA THR A 872 8.26 28.89 18.52
C THR A 872 6.74 28.79 18.65
N GLY A 873 6.17 29.07 19.82
CA GLY A 873 4.72 29.13 20.08
C GLY A 873 4.15 27.86 20.71
N ALA A 874 4.96 26.82 20.91
CA ALA A 874 4.62 25.61 21.66
C ALA A 874 5.89 24.88 22.12
N ASP A 875 5.76 24.07 23.16
CA ASP A 875 6.80 23.12 23.56
C ASP A 875 6.93 22.00 22.54
N GLY A 876 8.14 21.42 22.44
CA GLY A 876 8.35 20.32 21.53
C GLY A 876 9.60 19.51 21.75
N SER A 877 9.68 18.39 21.05
CA SER A 877 10.88 17.55 21.09
C SER A 877 11.09 16.79 19.79
N PHE A 878 12.34 16.43 19.52
CA PHE A 878 12.75 15.60 18.41
C PHE A 878 13.96 14.77 18.80
N THR A 879 14.05 13.52 18.32
CA THR A 879 15.22 12.67 18.57
C THR A 879 16.03 12.54 17.30
N LEU A 880 17.25 13.07 17.31
CA LEU A 880 18.22 12.79 16.25
C LEU A 880 18.71 11.36 16.37
N TYR A 881 18.71 10.64 15.26
CA TYR A 881 19.26 9.31 15.11
C TYR A 881 20.38 9.29 14.07
N GLU A 882 21.49 8.66 14.39
CA GLU A 882 22.59 8.46 13.46
C GLU A 882 23.25 7.09 13.66
N ASP A 883 23.69 6.48 12.57
CA ASP A 883 24.54 5.30 12.50
C ASP A 883 25.44 5.40 11.24
N ASN A 884 26.10 4.33 10.82
CA ASN A 884 26.93 4.37 9.63
C ASN A 884 26.15 4.41 8.30
N GLY A 885 24.83 4.20 8.32
CA GLY A 885 23.91 4.30 7.18
C GLY A 885 23.91 3.12 6.21
N LEU A 886 24.72 2.09 6.41
CA LEU A 886 25.00 1.05 5.40
C LEU A 886 24.81 -0.39 5.89
N ASP A 887 25.06 -0.66 7.17
CA ASP A 887 25.05 -2.00 7.72
C ASP A 887 24.06 -2.18 8.88
N TYR A 888 23.94 -3.43 9.34
CA TYR A 888 23.08 -3.82 10.46
C TYR A 888 23.75 -3.69 11.83
N ALA A 889 24.83 -2.94 11.97
CA ALA A 889 25.51 -2.74 13.25
C ALA A 889 24.60 -2.11 14.32
N TYR A 890 23.58 -1.34 13.89
CA TYR A 890 22.58 -0.81 14.81
C TYR A 890 21.79 -1.90 15.57
N GLU A 891 21.63 -3.12 15.02
CA GLU A 891 21.03 -4.26 15.73
C GLU A 891 21.87 -4.69 16.94
N ARG A 892 23.15 -4.34 16.96
CA ARG A 892 24.11 -4.59 18.05
C ARG A 892 24.31 -3.38 18.96
N GLY A 893 23.51 -2.33 18.78
CA GLY A 893 23.59 -1.09 19.56
C GLY A 893 24.59 -0.05 19.02
N GLU A 894 25.16 -0.26 17.82
CA GLU A 894 26.09 0.67 17.18
C GLU A 894 25.34 1.79 16.45
N TYR A 895 24.76 2.70 17.18
CA TYR A 895 24.05 3.91 16.71
C TYR A 895 24.10 4.98 17.81
N SER A 896 23.73 6.20 17.49
CA SER A 896 23.56 7.27 18.47
C SER A 896 22.18 7.92 18.39
N ARG A 897 21.67 8.33 19.56
CA ARG A 897 20.44 9.12 19.70
C ARG A 897 20.74 10.36 20.54
N ILE A 898 20.20 11.51 20.12
CA ILE A 898 20.28 12.77 20.85
C ILE A 898 18.87 13.35 20.95
N LYS A 899 18.32 13.42 22.15
CA LYS A 899 17.01 14.04 22.38
C LYS A 899 17.17 15.57 22.39
N LEU A 900 16.42 16.25 21.54
CA LEU A 900 16.26 17.69 21.50
C LEU A 900 14.93 18.03 22.16
N SER A 901 14.89 19.05 23.03
CA SER A 901 13.66 19.50 23.68
C SER A 901 13.61 21.02 23.74
N TRP A 902 12.49 21.59 23.32
CA TRP A 902 12.22 23.02 23.34
C TRP A 902 11.19 23.33 24.43
N ASP A 903 11.52 24.25 25.31
CA ASP A 903 10.61 24.85 26.28
C ASP A 903 10.34 26.29 25.81
N ASP A 904 9.14 26.51 25.25
CA ASP A 904 8.76 27.78 24.64
C ASP A 904 8.61 28.92 25.68
N SER A 905 8.09 28.53 26.86
CA SER A 905 7.84 29.51 27.94
C SER A 905 9.12 30.15 28.48
N TYR A 906 10.21 29.41 28.48
CA TYR A 906 11.54 29.91 28.94
C TYR A 906 12.48 30.20 27.76
N ALA A 907 12.06 29.94 26.51
CA ALA A 907 12.89 30.02 25.32
C ALA A 907 14.23 29.26 25.49
N VAL A 908 14.14 27.98 25.91
CA VAL A 908 15.31 27.12 26.18
C VAL A 908 15.28 25.92 25.29
N LEU A 909 16.32 25.76 24.47
CA LEU A 909 16.58 24.51 23.76
C LEU A 909 17.55 23.65 24.59
N THR A 910 17.12 22.45 24.94
CA THR A 910 17.99 21.44 25.55
C THR A 910 18.44 20.44 24.48
N ILE A 911 19.74 20.35 24.26
CA ILE A 911 20.39 19.31 23.48
C ILE A 911 20.82 18.26 24.50
N GLY A 912 20.11 17.14 24.60
CA GLY A 912 20.32 16.09 25.58
C GLY A 912 21.68 15.39 25.46
N ALA A 913 22.05 14.63 26.45
CA ALA A 913 23.24 13.79 26.38
C ALA A 913 23.08 12.75 25.24
N ARG A 914 24.18 12.49 24.54
CA ARG A 914 24.20 11.51 23.45
C ARG A 914 24.14 10.09 24.05
N GLU A 915 23.21 9.32 23.59
CA GLU A 915 23.06 7.91 23.90
C GLU A 915 23.67 7.06 22.78
N GLY A 916 24.58 6.14 23.15
CA GLY A 916 25.19 5.21 22.19
C GLY A 916 26.34 5.83 21.36
N GLU A 917 26.98 4.95 20.61
CA GLU A 917 28.11 5.27 19.73
C GLU A 917 28.18 4.29 18.55
N TYR A 918 28.84 4.68 17.47
CA TYR A 918 29.05 3.83 16.29
C TYR A 918 30.41 4.14 15.64
N PRO A 919 31.03 3.19 14.91
CA PRO A 919 32.30 3.42 14.22
C PRO A 919 32.20 4.55 13.19
N GLY A 920 33.11 5.52 13.29
CA GLY A 920 33.12 6.71 12.41
C GLY A 920 32.21 7.85 12.85
N MET A 921 31.57 7.74 14.00
CA MET A 921 30.78 8.81 14.59
C MET A 921 31.67 10.06 14.85
N PRO A 922 31.19 11.28 14.51
CA PRO A 922 31.89 12.50 14.86
C PRO A 922 32.02 12.68 16.38
N GLU A 923 33.22 12.91 16.88
CA GLU A 923 33.45 13.22 18.31
C GLU A 923 32.76 14.52 18.70
N ARG A 924 32.76 15.50 17.80
CA ARG A 924 32.15 16.81 17.97
C ARG A 924 31.22 17.13 16.80
N ARG A 925 30.11 17.79 17.12
CA ARG A 925 29.12 18.26 16.14
C ARG A 925 28.80 19.74 16.39
N LEU A 926 28.88 20.58 15.35
CA LEU A 926 28.40 21.93 15.43
C LEU A 926 26.88 21.97 15.20
N PHE A 927 26.13 22.36 16.21
CA PHE A 927 24.72 22.68 16.07
C PHE A 927 24.53 24.20 16.01
N ASN A 928 23.89 24.71 14.96
CA ASN A 928 23.47 26.09 14.85
C ASN A 928 21.98 26.19 15.16
N VAL A 929 21.61 26.92 16.18
CA VAL A 929 20.21 27.09 16.58
C VAL A 929 19.64 28.30 15.85
N ARG A 930 18.50 28.11 15.20
CA ARG A 930 17.76 29.14 14.47
C ARG A 930 16.33 29.19 14.97
N LEU A 931 15.88 30.35 15.44
CA LEU A 931 14.48 30.47 15.84
C LEU A 931 13.64 30.96 14.66
N VAL A 932 12.54 30.25 14.42
CA VAL A 932 11.49 30.65 13.47
C VAL A 932 10.35 31.25 14.27
N ARG A 933 10.05 32.51 13.93
CA ARG A 933 8.99 33.34 14.52
C ARG A 933 8.16 33.91 13.39
N GLU A 934 7.02 34.51 13.72
CA GLU A 934 6.17 35.19 12.71
C GLU A 934 6.98 36.11 11.81
N GLY A 935 6.80 35.93 10.50
CA GLY A 935 7.46 36.70 9.45
C GLY A 935 8.92 36.29 9.16
N VAL A 936 9.36 35.13 9.65
CA VAL A 936 10.71 34.60 9.39
C VAL A 936 10.60 33.23 8.73
N GLY A 937 10.81 33.15 7.42
CA GLY A 937 10.73 31.93 6.64
C GLY A 937 11.96 31.02 6.79
N PHE A 938 11.80 29.79 6.29
CA PHE A 938 12.89 28.81 6.19
C PHE A 938 14.04 29.36 5.32
N GLY A 939 15.25 29.35 5.86
CA GLY A 939 16.43 29.93 5.21
C GLY A 939 16.69 31.41 5.54
N GLU A 940 15.72 32.15 6.09
CA GLU A 940 15.86 33.53 6.54
C GLU A 940 16.20 33.63 8.03
N ALA A 941 15.83 32.59 8.82
CA ALA A 941 16.13 32.52 10.25
C ALA A 941 17.65 32.63 10.50
N ARG A 942 18.07 33.57 11.33
CA ARG A 942 19.48 33.79 11.69
C ARG A 942 19.92 32.71 12.67
N ILE A 943 21.25 32.49 12.77
CA ILE A 943 21.85 31.73 13.85
C ILE A 943 21.79 32.57 15.11
N GLU A 944 21.02 32.14 16.09
CA GLU A 944 20.92 32.77 17.42
C GLU A 944 22.02 32.22 18.34
N ALA A 945 22.35 30.95 18.22
CA ALA A 945 23.43 30.33 18.99
C ALA A 945 24.13 29.24 18.20
N SER A 946 25.42 29.03 18.50
CA SER A 946 26.18 27.90 17.95
C SER A 946 26.75 27.06 19.11
N VAL A 947 26.53 25.76 19.07
CA VAL A 947 26.93 24.80 20.10
C VAL A 947 27.94 23.82 19.52
N ASP A 948 29.16 23.81 20.04
CA ASP A 948 30.15 22.80 19.72
C ASP A 948 29.93 21.58 20.67
N TYR A 949 29.01 20.71 20.22
CA TYR A 949 28.51 19.59 21.02
C TYR A 949 29.46 18.41 21.02
N CYS A 950 29.78 17.88 22.20
CA CYS A 950 30.71 16.76 22.43
C CYS A 950 30.07 15.53 23.11
N GLY A 951 28.74 15.48 23.18
CA GLY A 951 28.02 14.34 23.74
C GLY A 951 27.36 14.57 25.10
N GLU A 952 27.72 15.64 25.82
CA GLU A 952 27.08 16.00 27.10
C GLU A 952 25.84 16.92 26.86
N GLU A 953 24.91 16.90 27.81
CA GLU A 953 23.75 17.78 27.76
C GLU A 953 24.16 19.25 27.74
N VAL A 954 23.58 20.02 26.85
CA VAL A 954 23.74 21.47 26.72
C VAL A 954 22.38 22.16 26.72
N ARG A 955 22.24 23.18 27.54
CA ARG A 955 21.07 24.08 27.55
C ARG A 955 21.43 25.41 26.89
N VAL A 956 20.61 25.85 25.96
CA VAL A 956 20.76 27.08 25.18
C VAL A 956 19.58 27.96 25.50
N GLU A 957 19.81 29.07 26.19
CA GLU A 957 18.84 30.13 26.47
C GLU A 957 18.83 31.10 25.28
N LEU A 958 17.65 31.42 24.68
CA LEU A 958 17.51 32.15 23.42
C LEU A 958 16.61 33.40 23.53
#